data_56f1b4d4ca6c169a9dff4d68c43c5d74
#
_entry.id   56f1b4d4ca6c169a9dff4d68c43c5d74
#
_cell.length_a   1.000
_cell.length_b   1.000
_cell.length_c   1.000
_cell.angle_alpha   90.00
_cell.angle_beta   90.00
_cell.angle_gamma   90.00
#
_symmetry.space_group_name_H-M   'P 1'
#
loop_
_entity.id
_entity.type
_entity.pdbx_description
1 polymer ?
#
loop_
_entity_poly.entity_id
_entity_poly.type
_entity_poly.pdbx_seq_one_letter_code
_entity_poly.pdbx_strand_id
1 'polypeptide(L)'
;MQPFDDRLIPRLLWFLQGLFLARVVGQILVQLWGVEFLPPAPEWYSGVVDYPPLLLFQLTILGLQTWVNVNFTQRAGFFAGRSRRFGKALVVFGAIYLLVMVTRYALRMTLYPLERWTGGSIPIFFHWVLASYCIAWGLHTISLVSHRRTSPFDIRWRRLRVATGSAISLVLIGCYLGWVCYLAAPAFLVWKITGRVPLYAVRIEAGRSLETEDGTKLVADLYHPIRAGIKSPTILVRLNYTKTAKQTLFARLIGRSWAEQGFTVVLQGTRGRYESEGEYIPFRHERRDGQETLSWLSQQPWFNGKVGTWGGSYFGYTQWAIADNESPPLSAMYVYESSTDFFRTLYRGGAFGLQSALWWANTVHFESFESVTPELVTRGASGFPVIEADDRSVSDVGFYNDWASHRQRDAFWQQVDGTQRSNVTKAPVLLLAGWYDPFLQTQLDDFKVLHSHTDASISKQSRLIIGPWGHAKNVFFPDGSSTENFRFVSIARSFDWFDRHLKGRKGVQTSPVRIFVMGDNRWRDEQTWPLPRAVNTKLFLQSDGNAADPSGDGQLLLEAPFDTHTPDVFTYNPLNPVPTRGGAFMGPGMAIKQQNTIELRPDVLSYTSSPLAENVEVTGYVRATLVVSTDAASTDFTAKLVDVYPDGSAYNITDGILRQPYDVGDQRVSIVIQLGATSNVFQKGHRIRLDVSSSNFPLFDRNPNTGTPIAFETRAVASLQKIHHDASAPSFVELPIVPVKNGAQLIRFRVDE
;
A
#
# COMPACT_ATOMS: atom_id res chain seq x y z
N MET A 1 -14.77 -53.68 28.51
CA MET A 1 -14.14 -52.61 27.70
C MET A 1 -13.41 -53.29 26.54
N GLN A 2 -13.93 -53.16 25.33
CA GLN A 2 -13.25 -53.64 24.12
C GLN A 2 -11.85 -53.02 24.02
N PRO A 3 -10.83 -53.75 23.58
CA PRO A 3 -9.50 -53.24 23.42
C PRO A 3 -9.53 -52.10 22.38
N PHE A 4 -9.11 -50.89 22.78
CA PHE A 4 -8.88 -49.79 21.84
C PHE A 4 -7.97 -50.28 20.70
N ASP A 5 -8.39 -50.10 19.46
CA ASP A 5 -7.58 -50.48 18.30
C ASP A 5 -6.22 -49.72 18.38
N ASP A 6 -5.17 -50.49 18.63
CA ASP A 6 -3.78 -50.02 18.77
C ASP A 6 -3.29 -49.18 17.56
N ARG A 7 -4.05 -49.18 16.45
CA ARG A 7 -3.74 -48.42 15.23
C ARG A 7 -4.44 -47.05 15.15
N LEU A 8 -5.44 -46.83 16.02
CA LEU A 8 -6.25 -45.59 15.95
C LEU A 8 -5.44 -44.37 16.38
N ILE A 9 -4.72 -44.44 17.50
CA ILE A 9 -3.95 -43.31 18.02
C ILE A 9 -2.78 -42.90 17.10
N PRO A 10 -1.97 -43.83 16.55
CA PRO A 10 -0.98 -43.45 15.54
C PRO A 10 -1.58 -42.75 14.32
N ARG A 11 -2.75 -43.20 13.83
CA ARG A 11 -3.45 -42.51 12.73
C ARG A 11 -3.92 -41.08 13.11
N LEU A 12 -4.44 -40.94 14.33
CA LEU A 12 -4.84 -39.65 14.87
C LEU A 12 -3.64 -38.69 14.98
N LEU A 13 -2.48 -39.17 15.41
CA LEU A 13 -1.26 -38.35 15.50
C LEU A 13 -0.79 -37.86 14.11
N TRP A 14 -0.84 -38.73 13.08
CA TRP A 14 -0.57 -38.32 11.70
C TRP A 14 -1.58 -37.30 11.20
N PHE A 15 -2.85 -37.44 11.51
CA PHE A 15 -3.89 -36.49 11.15
C PHE A 15 -3.67 -35.11 11.79
N LEU A 16 -3.38 -35.08 13.10
CA LEU A 16 -3.10 -33.84 13.83
C LEU A 16 -1.84 -33.14 13.30
N GLN A 17 -0.81 -33.89 12.94
CA GLN A 17 0.38 -33.35 12.27
C GLN A 17 0.03 -32.77 10.88
N GLY A 18 -0.83 -33.44 10.12
CA GLY A 18 -1.31 -32.95 8.81
C GLY A 18 -2.02 -31.61 8.94
N LEU A 19 -2.87 -31.43 9.95
CA LEU A 19 -3.51 -30.14 10.24
C LEU A 19 -2.48 -29.04 10.57
N PHE A 20 -1.48 -29.37 11.38
CA PHE A 20 -0.43 -28.42 11.72
C PHE A 20 0.45 -28.08 10.50
N LEU A 21 0.76 -29.07 9.66
CA LEU A 21 1.46 -28.85 8.38
C LEU A 21 0.66 -27.94 7.44
N ALA A 22 -0.64 -28.17 7.31
CA ALA A 22 -1.52 -27.33 6.48
C ALA A 22 -1.48 -25.86 6.91
N ARG A 23 -1.44 -25.61 8.23
CA ARG A 23 -1.25 -24.26 8.76
C ARG A 23 0.10 -23.66 8.33
N VAL A 24 1.19 -24.41 8.52
CA VAL A 24 2.54 -23.90 8.18
C VAL A 24 2.64 -23.59 6.69
N VAL A 25 2.09 -24.48 5.85
CA VAL A 25 2.00 -24.26 4.40
C VAL A 25 1.14 -23.02 4.08
N GLY A 26 -0.03 -22.89 4.70
CA GLY A 26 -0.90 -21.72 4.54
C GLY A 26 -0.18 -20.41 4.91
N GLN A 27 0.55 -20.38 6.01
CA GLN A 27 1.37 -19.22 6.40
C GLN A 27 2.47 -18.90 5.38
N ILE A 28 3.16 -19.93 4.88
CA ILE A 28 4.18 -19.77 3.83
C ILE A 28 3.55 -19.17 2.57
N LEU A 29 2.40 -19.69 2.13
CA LEU A 29 1.69 -19.23 0.94
C LEU A 29 1.27 -17.76 1.08
N VAL A 30 0.71 -17.37 2.21
CA VAL A 30 0.27 -15.99 2.45
C VAL A 30 1.47 -15.05 2.64
N GLN A 31 2.48 -15.47 3.39
CA GLN A 31 3.62 -14.60 3.75
C GLN A 31 4.60 -14.39 2.60
N LEU A 32 4.82 -15.42 1.76
CA LEU A 32 5.78 -15.36 0.65
C LEU A 32 5.12 -15.07 -0.70
N TRP A 33 3.89 -15.52 -0.91
CA TRP A 33 3.19 -15.42 -2.21
C TRP A 33 1.93 -14.56 -2.19
N GLY A 34 1.50 -14.07 -1.01
CA GLY A 34 0.34 -13.16 -0.91
C GLY A 34 -0.94 -13.78 -1.46
N VAL A 35 -1.18 -15.07 -1.20
CA VAL A 35 -2.33 -15.80 -1.75
C VAL A 35 -3.63 -15.25 -1.17
N GLU A 36 -4.44 -14.63 -2.01
CA GLU A 36 -5.57 -13.78 -1.61
C GLU A 36 -6.82 -14.55 -1.15
N PHE A 37 -7.00 -15.82 -1.55
CA PHE A 37 -8.11 -16.64 -1.05
C PHE A 37 -7.90 -17.16 0.38
N LEU A 38 -6.70 -16.98 0.96
CA LEU A 38 -6.39 -17.30 2.34
C LEU A 38 -6.47 -16.03 3.20
N PRO A 39 -6.80 -16.14 4.50
CA PRO A 39 -6.78 -15.01 5.41
C PRO A 39 -5.45 -14.24 5.36
N PRO A 40 -5.45 -12.91 5.52
CA PRO A 40 -4.23 -12.10 5.44
C PRO A 40 -3.21 -12.45 6.53
N ALA A 41 -1.93 -12.20 6.25
CA ALA A 41 -0.81 -12.61 7.11
C ALA A 41 -0.96 -12.30 8.62
N PRO A 42 -1.50 -11.13 9.05
CA PRO A 42 -1.70 -10.84 10.48
C PRO A 42 -2.66 -11.79 11.20
N GLU A 43 -3.53 -12.48 10.47
CA GLU A 43 -4.47 -13.43 11.06
C GLU A 43 -3.86 -14.79 11.39
N TRP A 44 -2.67 -15.10 10.86
CA TRP A 44 -2.01 -16.40 11.02
C TRP A 44 -1.06 -16.48 12.20
N TYR A 45 -0.59 -15.35 12.75
CA TYR A 45 0.31 -15.33 13.90
C TYR A 45 0.14 -14.06 14.75
N SER A 46 0.59 -14.14 16.00
CA SER A 46 0.33 -13.10 17.01
C SER A 46 1.25 -11.87 16.93
N GLY A 47 2.22 -11.84 16.00
CA GLY A 47 3.20 -10.75 15.90
C GLY A 47 4.26 -10.70 17.02
N VAL A 48 4.19 -11.58 18.02
CA VAL A 48 5.12 -11.60 19.16
C VAL A 48 6.52 -12.09 18.77
N VAL A 49 6.61 -12.90 17.72
CA VAL A 49 7.87 -13.44 17.20
C VAL A 49 7.88 -13.22 15.69
N ASP A 50 8.99 -12.73 15.15
CA ASP A 50 9.16 -12.56 13.70
C ASP A 50 8.96 -13.86 12.93
N TYR A 51 8.47 -13.75 11.69
CA TYR A 51 8.09 -14.93 10.91
C TYR A 51 9.24 -15.92 10.63
N PRO A 52 10.48 -15.51 10.29
CA PRO A 52 11.55 -16.48 10.04
C PRO A 52 11.91 -17.37 11.23
N PRO A 53 12.14 -16.85 12.47
CA PRO A 53 12.35 -17.69 13.63
C PRO A 53 11.10 -18.50 14.00
N LEU A 54 9.88 -17.96 13.80
CA LEU A 54 8.64 -18.68 14.00
C LEU A 54 8.53 -19.89 13.06
N LEU A 55 8.85 -19.72 11.78
CA LEU A 55 8.87 -20.80 10.79
C LEU A 55 9.88 -21.88 11.16
N LEU A 56 11.09 -21.49 11.57
CA LEU A 56 12.11 -22.45 12.02
C LEU A 56 11.61 -23.28 13.21
N PHE A 57 10.96 -22.64 14.17
CA PHE A 57 10.37 -23.29 15.33
C PHE A 57 9.25 -24.28 14.94
N GLN A 58 8.40 -23.90 13.99
CA GLN A 58 7.33 -24.75 13.46
C GLN A 58 7.87 -25.97 12.70
N LEU A 59 8.91 -25.77 11.89
CA LEU A 59 9.57 -26.88 11.19
C LEU A 59 10.23 -27.86 12.18
N THR A 60 10.80 -27.34 13.27
CA THR A 60 11.33 -28.17 14.36
C THR A 60 10.24 -29.00 15.02
N ILE A 61 9.07 -28.41 15.29
CA ILE A 61 7.90 -29.12 15.82
C ILE A 61 7.45 -30.22 14.85
N LEU A 62 7.33 -29.91 13.55
CA LEU A 62 6.97 -30.90 12.52
C LEU A 62 7.97 -32.06 12.46
N GLY A 63 9.26 -31.77 12.53
CA GLY A 63 10.32 -32.80 12.59
C GLY A 63 10.17 -33.69 13.80
N LEU A 64 9.94 -33.13 14.98
CA LEU A 64 9.70 -33.88 16.23
C LEU A 64 8.44 -34.75 16.13
N GLN A 65 7.33 -34.16 15.62
CA GLN A 65 6.07 -34.92 15.42
C GLN A 65 6.28 -36.07 14.44
N THR A 66 6.99 -35.85 13.34
CA THR A 66 7.32 -36.92 12.38
C THR A 66 8.11 -38.04 13.05
N TRP A 67 9.12 -37.71 13.84
CA TRP A 67 9.92 -38.68 14.57
C TRP A 67 9.09 -39.51 15.56
N VAL A 68 8.22 -38.84 16.33
CA VAL A 68 7.28 -39.50 17.24
C VAL A 68 6.34 -40.45 16.48
N ASN A 69 5.74 -39.97 15.39
CA ASN A 69 4.76 -40.73 14.60
C ASN A 69 5.37 -41.96 13.92
N VAL A 70 6.59 -41.80 13.38
CA VAL A 70 7.34 -42.94 12.80
C VAL A 70 7.63 -44.00 13.89
N ASN A 71 8.12 -43.58 15.07
CA ASN A 71 8.40 -44.49 16.17
C ASN A 71 7.16 -45.28 16.61
N PHE A 72 6.00 -44.63 16.67
CA PHE A 72 4.74 -45.29 17.05
C PHE A 72 4.19 -46.19 15.94
N THR A 73 4.26 -45.75 14.68
CA THR A 73 3.83 -46.55 13.53
C THR A 73 4.66 -47.83 13.40
N GLN A 74 5.98 -47.71 13.61
CA GLN A 74 6.90 -48.83 13.56
C GLN A 74 6.93 -49.64 14.87
N ARG A 75 6.25 -49.20 15.92
CA ARG A 75 6.28 -49.79 17.30
C ARG A 75 7.71 -49.96 17.82
N ALA A 76 8.65 -49.15 17.37
CA ALA A 76 10.07 -49.19 17.70
C ALA A 76 10.63 -47.79 17.85
N GLY A 77 11.80 -47.65 18.50
CA GLY A 77 12.51 -46.38 18.63
C GLY A 77 12.36 -45.71 20.00
N PHE A 78 12.95 -44.52 20.11
CA PHE A 78 13.13 -43.80 21.38
C PHE A 78 11.81 -43.53 22.13
N PHE A 79 10.79 -43.05 21.43
CA PHE A 79 9.51 -42.67 22.03
C PHE A 79 8.60 -43.85 22.32
N ALA A 80 8.72 -44.92 21.56
CA ALA A 80 8.00 -46.18 21.83
C ALA A 80 8.42 -46.88 23.12
N GLY A 81 9.57 -46.52 23.71
CA GLY A 81 10.13 -47.11 24.95
C GLY A 81 9.96 -46.25 26.22
N ARG A 82 9.27 -45.11 26.16
CA ARG A 82 9.14 -44.18 27.30
C ARG A 82 8.28 -44.74 28.45
N SER A 83 8.53 -44.20 29.66
CA SER A 83 7.85 -44.64 30.89
C SER A 83 6.39 -44.13 30.95
N ARG A 84 5.56 -44.83 31.71
CA ARG A 84 4.19 -44.43 32.03
C ARG A 84 4.13 -43.04 32.71
N ARG A 85 5.17 -42.68 33.50
CA ARG A 85 5.30 -41.32 34.12
C ARG A 85 5.42 -40.23 33.06
N PHE A 86 6.24 -40.46 32.05
CA PHE A 86 6.37 -39.53 30.91
C PHE A 86 5.05 -39.38 30.15
N GLY A 87 4.33 -40.48 29.88
CA GLY A 87 3.01 -40.37 29.22
C GLY A 87 1.99 -39.60 30.06
N LYS A 88 1.95 -39.81 31.40
CA LYS A 88 1.09 -39.01 32.29
C LYS A 88 1.46 -37.53 32.29
N ALA A 89 2.74 -37.22 32.34
CA ALA A 89 3.21 -35.81 32.28
C ALA A 89 2.78 -35.11 30.99
N LEU A 90 2.88 -35.79 29.84
CA LEU A 90 2.39 -35.24 28.55
C LEU A 90 0.88 -35.01 28.51
N VAL A 91 0.08 -35.95 29.10
CA VAL A 91 -1.38 -35.77 29.18
C VAL A 91 -1.72 -34.56 30.04
N VAL A 92 -1.09 -34.43 31.21
CA VAL A 92 -1.31 -33.28 32.11
C VAL A 92 -0.88 -31.96 31.45
N PHE A 93 0.31 -31.95 30.85
CA PHE A 93 0.79 -30.77 30.11
C PHE A 93 -0.17 -30.39 28.99
N GLY A 94 -0.57 -31.34 28.13
CA GLY A 94 -1.47 -31.09 27.02
C GLY A 94 -2.86 -30.61 27.49
N ALA A 95 -3.38 -31.15 28.59
CA ALA A 95 -4.66 -30.74 29.18
C ALA A 95 -4.60 -29.29 29.72
N ILE A 96 -3.54 -28.95 30.47
CA ILE A 96 -3.32 -27.56 30.95
C ILE A 96 -3.17 -26.61 29.76
N TYR A 97 -2.38 -26.98 28.76
CA TYR A 97 -2.17 -26.18 27.56
C TYR A 97 -3.48 -25.96 26.80
N LEU A 98 -4.29 -26.98 26.62
CA LEU A 98 -5.61 -26.88 26.00
C LEU A 98 -6.52 -25.93 26.78
N LEU A 99 -6.58 -26.07 28.11
CA LEU A 99 -7.39 -25.24 28.99
C LEU A 99 -6.99 -23.76 28.87
N VAL A 100 -5.69 -23.45 28.92
CA VAL A 100 -5.18 -22.09 28.76
C VAL A 100 -5.60 -21.50 27.41
N MET A 101 -5.50 -22.27 26.32
CA MET A 101 -5.88 -21.79 24.98
C MET A 101 -7.39 -21.68 24.77
N VAL A 102 -8.20 -22.52 25.42
CA VAL A 102 -9.66 -22.38 25.44
C VAL A 102 -10.06 -21.12 26.22
N THR A 103 -9.43 -20.87 27.38
CA THR A 103 -9.65 -19.66 28.17
C THR A 103 -9.27 -18.40 27.35
N ARG A 104 -8.12 -18.43 26.68
CA ARG A 104 -7.68 -17.35 25.78
C ARG A 104 -8.69 -17.11 24.67
N TYR A 105 -9.25 -18.16 24.07
CA TYR A 105 -10.31 -18.02 23.05
C TYR A 105 -11.56 -17.39 23.63
N ALA A 106 -12.04 -17.86 24.79
CA ALA A 106 -13.23 -17.31 25.46
C ALA A 106 -13.04 -15.81 25.80
N LEU A 107 -11.89 -15.43 26.34
CA LEU A 107 -11.56 -14.01 26.61
C LEU A 107 -11.55 -13.19 25.31
N ARG A 108 -10.96 -13.73 24.22
CA ARG A 108 -10.94 -13.03 22.95
C ARG A 108 -12.36 -12.84 22.39
N MET A 109 -13.23 -13.83 22.52
CA MET A 109 -14.62 -13.73 22.04
C MET A 109 -15.48 -12.73 22.82
N THR A 110 -15.12 -12.43 24.07
CA THR A 110 -15.77 -11.35 24.83
C THR A 110 -15.29 -9.96 24.40
N LEU A 111 -14.03 -9.84 23.99
CA LEU A 111 -13.42 -8.58 23.55
C LEU A 111 -13.65 -8.28 22.06
N TYR A 112 -13.69 -9.32 21.22
CA TYR A 112 -13.79 -9.21 19.76
C TYR A 112 -14.80 -10.21 19.19
N PRO A 113 -16.11 -10.03 19.43
CA PRO A 113 -17.15 -11.02 19.07
C PRO A 113 -17.33 -11.26 17.57
N LEU A 114 -16.87 -10.34 16.72
CA LEU A 114 -16.92 -10.47 15.25
C LEU A 114 -15.79 -11.34 14.67
N GLU A 115 -14.75 -11.63 15.43
CA GLU A 115 -13.57 -12.40 14.98
C GLU A 115 -13.61 -13.89 15.37
N ARG A 116 -14.79 -14.52 15.32
CA ARG A 116 -14.95 -15.93 15.77
C ARG A 116 -14.08 -16.92 15.00
N TRP A 117 -13.95 -16.77 13.72
CA TRP A 117 -13.30 -17.73 12.81
C TRP A 117 -12.08 -17.17 12.10
N THR A 118 -11.93 -15.87 12.08
CA THR A 118 -10.88 -15.11 11.41
C THR A 118 -10.08 -14.27 12.41
N GLY A 119 -9.13 -13.50 11.93
CA GLY A 119 -8.28 -12.67 12.79
C GLY A 119 -7.41 -13.51 13.71
N GLY A 120 -7.11 -13.00 14.87
CA GLY A 120 -6.22 -13.67 15.84
C GLY A 120 -6.76 -14.98 16.44
N SER A 121 -7.91 -15.51 15.98
CA SER A 121 -8.45 -16.81 16.40
C SER A 121 -7.76 -17.98 15.70
N ILE A 122 -7.25 -17.80 14.47
CA ILE A 122 -6.56 -18.85 13.71
C ILE A 122 -5.37 -19.45 14.50
N PRO A 123 -4.44 -18.66 15.06
CA PRO A 123 -3.37 -19.20 15.87
C PRO A 123 -3.86 -20.03 17.06
N ILE A 124 -4.96 -19.64 17.71
CA ILE A 124 -5.50 -20.31 18.88
C ILE A 124 -5.99 -21.72 18.54
N PHE A 125 -6.68 -21.90 17.42
CA PHE A 125 -7.14 -23.22 16.96
C PHE A 125 -5.98 -24.20 16.74
N PHE A 126 -4.86 -23.70 16.18
CA PHE A 126 -3.70 -24.57 15.98
C PHE A 126 -2.95 -24.89 17.27
N HIS A 127 -3.05 -24.08 18.31
CA HIS A 127 -2.60 -24.44 19.64
C HIS A 127 -3.47 -25.56 20.25
N TRP A 128 -4.78 -25.61 19.93
CA TRP A 128 -5.62 -26.75 20.30
C TRP A 128 -5.18 -28.05 19.61
N VAL A 129 -4.80 -27.97 18.32
CA VAL A 129 -4.23 -29.09 17.57
C VAL A 129 -2.96 -29.62 18.25
N LEU A 130 -2.03 -28.73 18.63
CA LEU A 130 -0.79 -29.10 19.33
C LEU A 130 -1.07 -29.69 20.72
N ALA A 131 -1.97 -29.10 21.47
CA ALA A 131 -2.38 -29.63 22.79
C ALA A 131 -2.99 -31.04 22.67
N SER A 132 -3.89 -31.23 21.68
CA SER A 132 -4.50 -32.52 21.37
C SER A 132 -3.45 -33.57 20.95
N TYR A 133 -2.43 -33.14 20.19
CA TYR A 133 -1.30 -34.00 19.83
C TYR A 133 -0.53 -34.47 21.06
N CYS A 134 -0.21 -33.60 22.02
CA CYS A 134 0.46 -33.95 23.28
C CYS A 134 -0.37 -34.94 24.11
N ILE A 135 -1.70 -34.73 24.21
CA ILE A 135 -2.61 -35.62 24.90
C ILE A 135 -2.63 -37.00 24.23
N ALA A 136 -2.83 -37.07 22.92
CA ALA A 136 -2.86 -38.32 22.16
C ALA A 136 -1.53 -39.09 22.28
N TRP A 137 -0.41 -38.37 22.16
CA TRP A 137 0.93 -38.92 22.39
C TRP A 137 1.05 -39.53 23.79
N GLY A 138 0.69 -38.78 24.83
CA GLY A 138 0.74 -39.25 26.22
C GLY A 138 -0.13 -40.49 26.48
N LEU A 139 -1.37 -40.51 25.99
CA LEU A 139 -2.30 -41.62 26.09
C LEU A 139 -1.74 -42.87 25.38
N HIS A 140 -1.19 -42.74 24.18
CA HIS A 140 -0.57 -43.85 23.47
C HIS A 140 0.64 -44.43 24.22
N THR A 141 1.49 -43.55 24.79
CA THR A 141 2.62 -44.00 25.62
C THR A 141 2.17 -44.78 26.87
N ILE A 142 1.08 -44.32 27.51
CA ILE A 142 0.50 -45.05 28.67
C ILE A 142 -0.03 -46.41 28.25
N SER A 143 -0.74 -46.52 27.14
CA SER A 143 -1.30 -47.74 26.57
C SER A 143 -0.20 -48.75 26.21
N LEU A 144 0.84 -48.31 25.49
CA LEU A 144 1.97 -49.19 25.10
C LEU A 144 2.69 -49.81 26.31
N VAL A 145 2.84 -49.08 27.41
CA VAL A 145 3.49 -49.56 28.62
C VAL A 145 2.61 -50.60 29.37
N SER A 146 1.28 -50.48 29.25
CA SER A 146 0.36 -51.46 29.91
C SER A 146 0.33 -52.82 29.20
N HIS A 147 0.73 -52.92 27.94
CA HIS A 147 0.70 -54.16 27.14
C HIS A 147 2.07 -54.86 27.04
N ARG A 148 3.14 -54.35 27.66
CA ARG A 148 4.46 -54.98 27.63
C ARG A 148 4.62 -56.02 28.77
N ARG A 149 4.50 -57.33 28.44
CA ARG A 149 5.16 -58.42 29.14
C ARG A 149 6.35 -58.93 28.31
N THR A 150 7.56 -58.74 28.87
CA THR A 150 8.86 -59.42 28.63
C THR A 150 9.31 -59.73 27.16
N SER A 151 10.47 -59.21 26.74
CA SER A 151 11.38 -59.77 25.72
C SER A 151 12.75 -59.04 25.70
N PRO A 152 13.84 -59.67 25.23
CA PRO A 152 15.23 -59.44 25.66
C PRO A 152 15.98 -58.24 25.07
N PHE A 153 17.05 -57.86 25.75
CA PHE A 153 17.76 -56.56 25.75
C PHE A 153 18.70 -56.24 24.55
N ASP A 154 19.08 -57.22 23.70
CA ASP A 154 20.26 -57.04 22.83
C ASP A 154 20.03 -56.61 21.38
N ILE A 155 18.82 -56.73 20.83
CA ILE A 155 18.51 -56.28 19.48
C ILE A 155 18.21 -54.76 19.44
N ARG A 156 17.96 -54.15 20.59
CA ARG A 156 17.49 -52.77 20.78
C ARG A 156 18.51 -51.69 20.40
N TRP A 157 19.78 -51.88 20.79
CA TRP A 157 20.80 -50.83 20.65
C TRP A 157 21.27 -50.59 19.20
N ARG A 158 21.32 -51.61 18.35
CA ARG A 158 21.65 -51.43 16.93
C ARG A 158 20.55 -50.70 16.19
N ARG A 159 19.27 -51.03 16.41
CA ARG A 159 18.13 -50.34 15.77
C ARG A 159 17.95 -48.91 16.29
N LEU A 160 18.27 -48.65 17.55
CA LEU A 160 18.20 -47.32 18.14
C LEU A 160 19.24 -46.36 17.50
N ARG A 161 20.48 -46.81 17.29
CA ARG A 161 21.53 -46.00 16.66
C ARG A 161 21.21 -45.68 15.20
N VAL A 162 20.64 -46.60 14.47
CA VAL A 162 20.23 -46.37 13.06
C VAL A 162 19.04 -45.41 13.01
N ALA A 163 18.04 -45.56 13.87
CA ALA A 163 16.85 -44.71 13.90
C ALA A 163 17.16 -43.28 14.38
N THR A 164 18.03 -43.12 15.40
CA THR A 164 18.48 -41.78 15.85
C THR A 164 19.38 -41.12 14.84
N GLY A 165 20.31 -41.84 14.20
CA GLY A 165 21.14 -41.31 13.13
C GLY A 165 20.32 -40.84 11.91
N SER A 166 19.32 -41.62 11.52
CA SER A 166 18.40 -41.26 10.41
C SER A 166 17.52 -40.05 10.75
N ALA A 167 17.01 -39.94 11.99
CA ALA A 167 16.20 -38.80 12.40
C ALA A 167 17.03 -37.50 12.48
N ILE A 168 18.24 -37.57 13.02
CA ILE A 168 19.17 -36.43 13.04
C ILE A 168 19.54 -36.04 11.61
N SER A 169 19.81 -37.02 10.74
CA SER A 169 20.11 -36.74 9.33
C SER A 169 18.94 -36.10 8.60
N LEU A 170 17.70 -36.53 8.84
CA LEU A 170 16.49 -35.92 8.28
C LEU A 170 16.28 -34.49 8.78
N VAL A 171 16.53 -34.19 10.05
CA VAL A 171 16.48 -32.84 10.60
C VAL A 171 17.57 -31.97 9.99
N LEU A 172 18.81 -32.47 9.89
CA LEU A 172 19.91 -31.74 9.28
C LEU A 172 19.70 -31.52 7.79
N ILE A 173 19.14 -32.49 7.06
CA ILE A 173 18.74 -32.35 5.65
C ILE A 173 17.60 -31.32 5.55
N GLY A 174 16.62 -31.35 6.43
CA GLY A 174 15.52 -30.36 6.47
C GLY A 174 16.03 -28.95 6.74
N CYS A 175 16.93 -28.79 7.71
CA CYS A 175 17.60 -27.52 7.99
C CYS A 175 18.46 -27.04 6.82
N TYR A 176 19.20 -27.95 6.20
CA TYR A 176 20.02 -27.66 5.02
C TYR A 176 19.16 -27.25 3.82
N LEU A 177 18.10 -28.01 3.52
CA LEU A 177 17.16 -27.65 2.45
C LEU A 177 16.45 -26.34 2.76
N GLY A 178 16.01 -26.10 3.99
CA GLY A 178 15.46 -24.82 4.42
C GLY A 178 16.44 -23.66 4.23
N TRP A 179 17.70 -23.87 4.56
CA TRP A 179 18.77 -22.90 4.34
C TRP A 179 19.06 -22.66 2.85
N VAL A 180 19.10 -23.72 2.04
CA VAL A 180 19.24 -23.61 0.57
C VAL A 180 18.05 -22.89 -0.05
N CYS A 181 16.84 -23.23 0.36
CA CYS A 181 15.61 -22.53 -0.06
C CYS A 181 15.66 -21.05 0.33
N TYR A 182 16.08 -20.72 1.55
CA TYR A 182 16.24 -19.34 2.01
C TYR A 182 17.27 -18.57 1.16
N LEU A 183 18.38 -19.19 0.81
CA LEU A 183 19.40 -18.59 -0.06
C LEU A 183 18.94 -18.46 -1.52
N ALA A 184 18.15 -19.41 -2.01
CA ALA A 184 17.65 -19.44 -3.39
C ALA A 184 16.39 -18.61 -3.58
N ALA A 185 15.60 -18.36 -2.52
CA ALA A 185 14.32 -17.65 -2.60
C ALA A 185 14.41 -16.27 -3.29
N PRO A 186 15.40 -15.41 -3.02
CA PRO A 186 15.53 -14.13 -3.72
C PRO A 186 15.74 -14.31 -5.24
N ALA A 187 16.63 -15.21 -5.64
CA ALA A 187 16.90 -15.48 -7.05
C ALA A 187 15.68 -16.08 -7.77
N PHE A 188 14.96 -17.01 -7.11
CA PHE A 188 13.71 -17.58 -7.63
C PHE A 188 12.62 -16.53 -7.78
N LEU A 189 12.48 -15.63 -6.80
CA LEU A 189 11.48 -14.56 -6.86
C LEU A 189 11.80 -13.57 -7.98
N VAL A 190 13.07 -13.19 -8.16
CA VAL A 190 13.51 -12.35 -9.27
C VAL A 190 13.21 -13.03 -10.61
N TRP A 191 13.55 -14.32 -10.74
CA TRP A 191 13.21 -15.08 -11.95
C TRP A 191 11.71 -15.10 -12.22
N LYS A 192 10.90 -15.35 -11.21
CA LYS A 192 9.43 -15.36 -11.34
C LYS A 192 8.86 -14.01 -11.77
N ILE A 193 9.43 -12.90 -11.25
CA ILE A 193 8.95 -11.54 -11.54
C ILE A 193 9.46 -11.03 -12.89
N THR A 194 10.69 -11.36 -13.26
CA THR A 194 11.38 -10.73 -14.40
C THR A 194 11.72 -11.71 -15.52
N GLY A 195 11.59 -13.01 -15.32
CA GLY A 195 12.13 -14.06 -16.21
C GLY A 195 13.68 -14.11 -16.26
N ARG A 196 14.38 -13.29 -15.46
CA ARG A 196 15.85 -13.15 -15.49
C ARG A 196 16.49 -14.14 -14.54
N VAL A 197 17.55 -14.80 -15.04
CA VAL A 197 18.40 -15.66 -14.22
C VAL A 197 19.59 -14.88 -13.67
N PRO A 198 20.14 -15.23 -12.51
CA PRO A 198 21.36 -14.64 -11.99
C PRO A 198 22.53 -14.81 -12.95
N LEU A 199 23.21 -13.72 -13.29
CA LEU A 199 24.39 -13.72 -14.16
C LEU A 199 25.70 -13.71 -13.34
N TYR A 200 25.66 -13.16 -12.12
CA TYR A 200 26.81 -12.99 -11.25
C TYR A 200 26.49 -13.46 -9.83
N ALA A 201 27.46 -14.04 -9.16
CA ALA A 201 27.44 -14.17 -7.72
C ALA A 201 27.60 -12.79 -7.07
N VAL A 202 27.08 -12.62 -5.85
CA VAL A 202 27.00 -11.32 -5.15
C VAL A 202 27.81 -11.38 -3.87
N ARG A 203 28.70 -10.40 -3.68
CA ARG A 203 29.36 -10.12 -2.40
C ARG A 203 28.60 -9.00 -1.71
N ILE A 204 28.27 -9.21 -0.45
CA ILE A 204 27.59 -8.22 0.39
C ILE A 204 28.60 -7.62 1.36
N GLU A 205 28.64 -6.30 1.42
CA GLU A 205 29.38 -5.52 2.41
C GLU A 205 28.37 -4.70 3.20
N ALA A 206 28.02 -5.20 4.40
CA ALA A 206 27.02 -4.58 5.26
C ALA A 206 27.67 -3.55 6.19
N GLY A 207 26.89 -2.49 6.53
CA GLY A 207 27.28 -1.50 7.54
C GLY A 207 28.42 -0.58 7.10
N ARG A 208 28.59 -0.34 5.80
CA ARG A 208 29.58 0.63 5.31
C ARG A 208 29.16 2.05 5.69
N SER A 209 29.98 2.75 6.46
CA SER A 209 29.70 4.14 6.84
C SER A 209 30.32 5.15 5.86
N LEU A 210 29.59 6.23 5.64
CA LEU A 210 30.01 7.47 5.03
C LEU A 210 29.92 8.56 6.10
N GLU A 211 30.98 9.29 6.38
CA GLU A 211 30.95 10.46 7.25
C GLU A 211 30.70 11.70 6.41
N THR A 212 29.66 12.45 6.78
CA THR A 212 29.27 13.71 6.14
C THR A 212 30.16 14.86 6.62
N GLU A 213 30.15 16.00 5.93
CA GLU A 213 30.93 17.20 6.31
C GLU A 213 30.64 17.69 7.74
N ASP A 214 29.41 17.45 8.25
CA ASP A 214 29.03 17.81 9.63
C ASP A 214 29.36 16.69 10.67
N GLY A 215 30.08 15.65 10.24
CA GLY A 215 30.51 14.54 11.08
C GLY A 215 29.47 13.46 11.33
N THR A 216 28.26 13.56 10.75
CA THR A 216 27.21 12.54 10.88
C THR A 216 27.56 11.30 10.03
N LYS A 217 27.45 10.10 10.59
CA LYS A 217 27.70 8.87 9.86
C LYS A 217 26.43 8.31 9.25
N LEU A 218 26.41 8.24 7.92
CA LEU A 218 25.38 7.55 7.15
C LEU A 218 25.82 6.13 6.85
N VAL A 219 24.93 5.16 7.07
CA VAL A 219 25.24 3.73 6.92
C VAL A 219 24.57 3.14 5.68
N ALA A 220 25.30 2.30 4.96
CA ALA A 220 24.82 1.64 3.76
C ALA A 220 25.22 0.15 3.72
N ASP A 221 24.34 -0.68 3.14
CA ASP A 221 24.67 -2.04 2.71
C ASP A 221 24.99 -2.03 1.20
N LEU A 222 26.14 -2.58 0.81
CA LEU A 222 26.58 -2.63 -0.56
C LEU A 222 26.50 -4.06 -1.10
N TYR A 223 25.95 -4.19 -2.30
CA TYR A 223 25.83 -5.45 -3.02
C TYR A 223 26.67 -5.37 -4.30
N HIS A 224 27.76 -6.13 -4.37
CA HIS A 224 28.68 -6.12 -5.48
C HIS A 224 28.54 -7.38 -6.33
N PRO A 225 28.39 -7.26 -7.67
CA PRO A 225 28.55 -8.40 -8.55
C PRO A 225 30.03 -8.86 -8.49
N ILE A 226 30.25 -10.16 -8.29
CA ILE A 226 31.63 -10.70 -8.29
C ILE A 226 32.12 -10.76 -9.73
N ARG A 227 32.95 -9.78 -10.10
CA ARG A 227 33.55 -9.62 -11.43
C ARG A 227 35.00 -9.15 -11.26
N ALA A 228 35.96 -9.93 -11.73
CA ALA A 228 37.38 -9.59 -11.59
C ALA A 228 37.69 -8.31 -12.38
N GLY A 229 38.21 -7.28 -11.70
CA GLY A 229 38.77 -6.06 -12.31
C GLY A 229 37.80 -5.14 -13.06
N ILE A 230 36.49 -5.40 -13.02
CA ILE A 230 35.49 -4.64 -13.80
C ILE A 230 34.71 -3.70 -12.90
N LYS A 231 34.78 -2.41 -13.20
CA LYS A 231 33.91 -1.39 -12.57
C LYS A 231 32.45 -1.57 -13.01
N SER A 232 31.51 -1.35 -12.09
CA SER A 232 30.08 -1.56 -12.32
C SER A 232 29.28 -0.24 -12.23
N PRO A 233 28.20 -0.09 -13.01
CA PRO A 233 27.25 0.98 -12.79
C PRO A 233 26.54 0.77 -11.46
N THR A 234 26.14 1.86 -10.81
CA THR A 234 25.57 1.85 -9.46
C THR A 234 24.09 2.14 -9.49
N ILE A 235 23.31 1.43 -8.66
CA ILE A 235 21.94 1.79 -8.29
C ILE A 235 21.96 2.21 -6.83
N LEU A 236 21.58 3.47 -6.56
CA LEU A 236 21.46 4.05 -5.22
C LEU A 236 20.01 4.07 -4.78
N VAL A 237 19.75 3.55 -3.58
CA VAL A 237 18.46 3.60 -2.90
C VAL A 237 18.69 4.17 -1.51
N ARG A 238 18.07 5.31 -1.18
CA ARG A 238 18.15 5.95 0.13
C ARG A 238 16.85 5.73 0.90
N LEU A 239 16.96 5.05 2.05
CA LEU A 239 15.86 4.48 2.82
C LEU A 239 15.63 5.28 4.12
N ASN A 240 14.38 5.62 4.42
CA ASN A 240 14.00 6.31 5.67
C ASN A 240 13.35 5.38 6.72
N TYR A 241 13.49 4.07 6.58
CA TYR A 241 12.93 3.11 7.52
C TYR A 241 14.03 2.36 8.27
N THR A 242 13.69 1.88 9.48
CA THR A 242 14.60 1.08 10.31
C THR A 242 14.92 -0.28 9.69
N LYS A 243 16.09 -0.83 10.04
CA LYS A 243 16.56 -2.13 9.58
C LYS A 243 15.90 -3.28 10.37
N THR A 244 14.60 -3.48 10.21
CA THR A 244 13.89 -4.64 10.75
C THR A 244 14.20 -5.91 9.95
N ALA A 245 13.91 -7.10 10.52
CA ALA A 245 14.12 -8.37 9.82
C ALA A 245 13.38 -8.44 8.47
N LYS A 246 12.17 -7.90 8.39
CA LYS A 246 11.36 -7.83 7.15
C LYS A 246 11.96 -6.87 6.15
N GLN A 247 12.37 -5.70 6.58
CA GLN A 247 13.02 -4.71 5.72
C GLN A 247 14.39 -5.18 5.26
N THR A 248 15.13 -5.88 6.12
CA THR A 248 16.39 -6.54 5.74
C THR A 248 16.16 -7.58 4.64
N LEU A 249 15.08 -8.37 4.73
CA LEU A 249 14.74 -9.32 3.65
C LEU A 249 14.38 -8.60 2.35
N PHE A 250 13.58 -7.52 2.42
CA PHE A 250 13.23 -6.70 1.26
C PHE A 250 14.46 -6.01 0.66
N ALA A 251 15.33 -5.43 1.49
CA ALA A 251 16.58 -4.83 1.07
C ALA A 251 17.51 -5.85 0.39
N ARG A 252 17.62 -7.05 0.97
CA ARG A 252 18.40 -8.15 0.35
C ARG A 252 17.82 -8.59 -0.99
N LEU A 253 16.50 -8.69 -1.09
CA LEU A 253 15.84 -9.01 -2.36
C LEU A 253 16.17 -7.98 -3.42
N ILE A 254 15.96 -6.69 -3.12
CA ILE A 254 16.23 -5.58 -4.03
C ILE A 254 17.73 -5.50 -4.36
N GLY A 255 18.57 -5.39 -3.36
CA GLY A 255 20.01 -5.25 -3.53
C GLY A 255 20.63 -6.40 -4.33
N ARG A 256 20.26 -7.64 -3.98
CA ARG A 256 20.74 -8.82 -4.66
C ARG A 256 20.23 -8.92 -6.10
N SER A 257 18.97 -8.59 -6.36
CA SER A 257 18.37 -8.75 -7.69
C SER A 257 19.09 -7.97 -8.77
N TRP A 258 19.44 -6.73 -8.53
CA TRP A 258 20.21 -5.92 -9.48
C TRP A 258 21.69 -6.28 -9.49
N ALA A 259 22.27 -6.63 -8.33
CA ALA A 259 23.67 -7.05 -8.27
C ALA A 259 23.91 -8.35 -9.06
N GLU A 260 23.00 -9.32 -8.99
CA GLU A 260 23.01 -10.54 -9.83
C GLU A 260 22.95 -10.24 -11.33
N GLN A 261 22.45 -9.08 -11.72
CA GLN A 261 22.44 -8.60 -13.11
C GLN A 261 23.67 -7.73 -13.46
N GLY A 262 24.60 -7.51 -12.52
CA GLY A 262 25.85 -6.80 -12.77
C GLY A 262 25.85 -5.31 -12.46
N PHE A 263 24.99 -4.85 -11.57
CA PHE A 263 25.02 -3.52 -10.96
C PHE A 263 25.67 -3.59 -9.57
N THR A 264 26.39 -2.58 -9.16
CA THR A 264 26.63 -2.37 -7.74
C THR A 264 25.39 -1.69 -7.15
N VAL A 265 24.88 -2.18 -6.02
CA VAL A 265 23.71 -1.59 -5.36
C VAL A 265 24.10 -1.04 -4.02
N VAL A 266 23.72 0.19 -3.73
CA VAL A 266 23.93 0.87 -2.47
C VAL A 266 22.58 1.14 -1.83
N LEU A 267 22.30 0.46 -0.73
CA LEU A 267 21.11 0.68 0.09
C LEU A 267 21.54 1.47 1.31
N GLN A 268 21.30 2.77 1.31
CA GLN A 268 21.73 3.69 2.37
C GLN A 268 20.55 4.14 3.20
N GLY A 269 20.72 4.16 4.53
CA GLY A 269 19.83 4.84 5.45
C GLY A 269 19.92 6.36 5.30
N THR A 270 18.79 7.04 5.36
CA THR A 270 18.78 8.48 5.59
C THR A 270 19.18 8.79 7.03
N ARG A 271 19.50 10.03 7.33
CA ARG A 271 19.89 10.49 8.66
C ARG A 271 18.88 10.04 9.71
N GLY A 272 19.36 9.45 10.82
CA GLY A 272 18.54 8.89 11.90
C GLY A 272 17.75 7.63 11.55
N ARG A 273 18.02 6.97 10.39
CA ARG A 273 17.35 5.75 9.94
C ARG A 273 18.34 4.70 9.41
N TYR A 274 17.94 3.44 9.43
CA TYR A 274 18.72 2.31 8.87
C TYR A 274 20.15 2.22 9.42
N GLU A 275 20.34 2.43 10.73
CA GLU A 275 21.64 2.50 11.43
C GLU A 275 22.47 3.77 11.16
N SER A 276 21.98 4.72 10.36
CA SER A 276 22.60 6.04 10.21
C SER A 276 22.41 6.89 11.46
N GLU A 277 23.41 7.66 11.81
CA GLU A 277 23.41 8.60 12.94
C GLU A 277 22.57 9.85 12.65
N GLY A 278 22.39 10.69 13.68
CA GLY A 278 21.70 11.97 13.62
C GLY A 278 20.20 11.87 13.85
N GLU A 279 19.52 13.01 13.78
CA GLU A 279 18.09 13.13 14.00
C GLU A 279 17.31 12.98 12.67
N TYR A 280 16.25 12.20 12.69
CA TYR A 280 15.37 12.05 11.55
C TYR A 280 14.32 13.16 11.51
N ILE A 281 14.53 14.15 10.65
CA ILE A 281 13.55 15.18 10.33
C ILE A 281 13.17 14.99 8.85
N PRO A 282 11.92 14.61 8.53
CA PRO A 282 11.53 14.28 7.15
C PRO A 282 11.85 15.39 6.15
N PHE A 283 12.46 15.00 5.04
CA PHE A 283 12.81 15.84 3.89
C PHE A 283 13.89 16.92 4.14
N ARG A 284 14.34 17.12 5.37
CA ARG A 284 15.22 18.23 5.78
C ARG A 284 16.66 18.10 5.26
N HIS A 285 17.22 16.90 5.37
CA HIS A 285 18.63 16.65 5.10
C HIS A 285 18.90 15.92 3.77
N GLU A 286 17.85 15.54 3.06
CA GLU A 286 17.95 14.61 1.93
C GLU A 286 18.81 15.13 0.79
N ARG A 287 18.80 16.46 0.56
CA ARG A 287 19.60 17.07 -0.49
C ARG A 287 21.08 17.02 -0.17
N ARG A 288 21.50 17.56 0.97
CA ARG A 288 22.91 17.61 1.37
C ARG A 288 23.48 16.23 1.52
N ASP A 289 22.86 15.38 2.33
CA ASP A 289 23.31 14.02 2.58
C ASP A 289 23.36 13.18 1.27
N GLY A 290 22.44 13.43 0.37
CA GLY A 290 22.42 12.76 -0.94
C GLY A 290 23.52 13.22 -1.87
N GLN A 291 23.85 14.52 -1.91
CA GLN A 291 24.98 15.07 -2.70
C GLN A 291 26.32 14.56 -2.17
N GLU A 292 26.51 14.52 -0.87
CA GLU A 292 27.71 13.97 -0.23
C GLU A 292 27.84 12.45 -0.50
N THR A 293 26.71 11.74 -0.53
CA THR A 293 26.69 10.32 -0.94
C THR A 293 27.14 10.15 -2.38
N LEU A 294 26.69 10.99 -3.31
CA LEU A 294 27.14 10.94 -4.71
C LEU A 294 28.63 11.26 -4.84
N SER A 295 29.11 12.26 -4.09
CA SER A 295 30.54 12.59 -4.04
C SER A 295 31.36 11.40 -3.54
N TRP A 296 30.94 10.76 -2.44
CA TRP A 296 31.59 9.55 -1.92
C TRP A 296 31.56 8.40 -2.94
N LEU A 297 30.44 8.18 -3.64
CA LEU A 297 30.34 7.15 -4.69
C LEU A 297 31.37 7.37 -5.79
N SER A 298 31.61 8.61 -6.20
CA SER A 298 32.54 8.96 -7.27
C SER A 298 33.96 8.55 -6.97
N GLN A 299 34.32 8.44 -5.70
CA GLN A 299 35.68 8.08 -5.21
C GLN A 299 35.85 6.56 -5.06
N GLN A 300 34.81 5.76 -5.24
CA GLN A 300 34.92 4.32 -5.01
C GLN A 300 35.63 3.60 -6.18
N PRO A 301 36.54 2.67 -5.89
CA PRO A 301 37.36 1.97 -6.93
C PRO A 301 36.50 1.12 -7.88
N TRP A 302 35.31 0.68 -7.43
CA TRP A 302 34.38 -0.12 -8.20
C TRP A 302 33.41 0.70 -9.05
N PHE A 303 33.33 2.01 -8.88
CA PHE A 303 32.38 2.89 -9.57
C PHE A 303 32.85 3.15 -11.03
N ASN A 304 31.93 3.01 -11.99
CA ASN A 304 32.24 3.21 -13.42
C ASN A 304 31.79 4.60 -13.94
N GLY A 305 31.38 5.53 -13.08
CA GLY A 305 30.94 6.87 -13.46
C GLY A 305 29.43 6.97 -13.74
N LYS A 306 28.65 5.87 -13.69
CA LYS A 306 27.22 5.87 -13.93
C LYS A 306 26.44 5.49 -12.68
N VAL A 307 25.50 6.34 -12.27
CA VAL A 307 24.61 6.11 -11.14
C VAL A 307 23.16 6.31 -11.54
N GLY A 308 22.31 5.35 -11.22
CA GLY A 308 20.86 5.45 -11.29
C GLY A 308 20.27 5.40 -9.89
N THR A 309 19.07 5.92 -9.73
CA THR A 309 18.32 5.91 -8.47
C THR A 309 16.98 5.20 -8.62
N TRP A 310 16.54 4.52 -7.56
CA TRP A 310 15.28 3.80 -7.55
C TRP A 310 14.54 4.00 -6.23
N GLY A 311 13.21 4.14 -6.31
CA GLY A 311 12.37 4.14 -5.14
C GLY A 311 11.06 4.88 -5.34
N GLY A 312 10.16 4.68 -4.39
CA GLY A 312 8.86 5.33 -4.36
C GLY A 312 8.60 6.04 -3.06
N SER A 313 7.52 6.81 -3.01
CA SER A 313 7.14 7.55 -1.82
C SER A 313 8.31 8.39 -1.32
N TYR A 314 8.71 8.25 -0.09
CA TYR A 314 9.88 8.92 0.47
C TYR A 314 11.18 8.63 -0.31
N PHE A 315 11.39 7.36 -0.75
CA PHE A 315 12.57 7.00 -1.57
C PHE A 315 12.53 7.64 -2.96
N GLY A 316 11.36 8.04 -3.43
CA GLY A 316 11.19 8.86 -4.62
C GLY A 316 11.64 10.30 -4.37
N TYR A 317 11.24 10.88 -3.23
CA TYR A 317 11.68 12.22 -2.84
C TYR A 317 13.21 12.30 -2.67
N THR A 318 13.85 11.29 -2.06
CA THR A 318 15.33 11.28 -1.92
C THR A 318 16.05 11.34 -3.27
N GLN A 319 15.43 10.87 -4.36
CA GLN A 319 15.95 11.01 -5.72
C GLN A 319 15.78 12.43 -6.26
N TRP A 320 14.58 13.01 -6.08
CA TRP A 320 14.31 14.39 -6.49
C TRP A 320 15.21 15.39 -5.77
N ALA A 321 15.55 15.12 -4.51
CA ALA A 321 16.44 15.94 -3.72
C ALA A 321 17.82 16.14 -4.35
N ILE A 322 18.29 15.22 -5.20
CA ILE A 322 19.58 15.22 -5.86
C ILE A 322 19.50 15.20 -7.40
N ALA A 323 18.32 15.44 -7.97
CA ALA A 323 18.08 15.31 -9.41
C ALA A 323 18.95 16.23 -10.27
N ASP A 324 19.33 17.38 -9.73
CA ASP A 324 20.15 18.42 -10.37
C ASP A 324 21.66 18.29 -10.07
N ASN A 325 22.11 17.20 -9.42
CA ASN A 325 23.52 17.02 -9.07
C ASN A 325 24.41 16.98 -10.33
N GLU A 326 25.52 17.72 -10.31
CA GLU A 326 26.38 17.87 -11.47
C GLU A 326 27.59 16.91 -11.45
N SER A 327 28.06 16.49 -10.29
CA SER A 327 29.27 15.66 -10.18
C SER A 327 29.20 14.63 -9.05
N PRO A 328 28.99 13.34 -9.36
CA PRO A 328 28.57 12.81 -10.66
C PRO A 328 27.10 13.14 -10.94
N PRO A 329 26.72 13.44 -12.18
CA PRO A 329 25.30 13.56 -12.53
C PRO A 329 24.61 12.21 -12.48
N LEU A 330 23.32 12.22 -12.16
CA LEU A 330 22.50 11.01 -12.30
C LEU A 330 22.41 10.60 -13.77
N SER A 331 22.42 9.29 -14.02
CA SER A 331 22.29 8.73 -15.36
C SER A 331 20.87 8.26 -15.68
N ALA A 332 20.09 7.93 -14.65
CA ALA A 332 18.67 7.57 -14.74
C ALA A 332 18.00 7.64 -13.38
N MET A 333 16.74 8.01 -13.35
CA MET A 333 15.89 7.97 -12.15
C MET A 333 14.69 7.05 -12.40
N TYR A 334 14.33 6.23 -11.42
CA TYR A 334 13.12 5.43 -11.41
C TYR A 334 12.30 5.80 -10.18
N VAL A 335 11.30 6.62 -10.38
CA VAL A 335 10.48 7.21 -9.30
C VAL A 335 9.06 6.66 -9.39
N TYR A 336 8.58 6.03 -8.33
CA TYR A 336 7.19 5.57 -8.29
C TYR A 336 6.45 6.20 -7.10
N GLU A 337 5.16 6.55 -7.31
CA GLU A 337 4.26 7.05 -6.26
C GLU A 337 4.92 8.15 -5.42
N SER A 338 5.54 9.10 -6.07
CA SER A 338 6.25 10.22 -5.44
C SER A 338 6.38 11.39 -6.41
N SER A 339 6.47 12.61 -5.87
CA SER A 339 6.53 13.85 -6.62
C SER A 339 7.52 14.83 -5.99
N THR A 340 7.87 15.86 -6.77
CA THR A 340 8.66 16.99 -6.28
C THR A 340 7.86 17.91 -5.36
N ASP A 341 6.52 17.98 -5.50
CA ASP A 341 5.65 18.91 -4.76
C ASP A 341 4.90 18.19 -3.62
N PHE A 342 5.59 18.05 -2.49
CA PHE A 342 5.02 17.41 -1.32
C PHE A 342 3.91 18.25 -0.68
N PHE A 343 4.03 19.57 -0.69
CA PHE A 343 3.00 20.47 -0.14
C PHE A 343 1.64 20.23 -0.83
N ARG A 344 1.59 20.27 -2.16
CA ARG A 344 0.33 20.04 -2.90
C ARG A 344 -0.18 18.61 -2.81
N THR A 345 0.69 17.64 -2.54
CA THR A 345 0.26 16.27 -2.24
C THR A 345 -0.48 16.21 -0.90
N LEU A 346 0.01 16.93 0.10
CA LEU A 346 -0.54 16.98 1.44
C LEU A 346 -1.74 17.92 1.55
N TYR A 347 -1.70 19.08 0.85
CA TYR A 347 -2.74 20.09 0.85
C TYR A 347 -3.44 20.17 -0.51
N ARG A 348 -4.49 19.37 -0.68
CA ARG A 348 -5.32 19.38 -1.89
C ARG A 348 -6.44 20.39 -1.74
N GLY A 349 -6.56 21.34 -2.70
CA GLY A 349 -7.58 22.38 -2.65
C GLY A 349 -7.60 23.17 -1.34
N GLY A 350 -6.48 23.31 -0.63
CA GLY A 350 -6.36 23.98 0.67
C GLY A 350 -6.74 23.13 1.88
N ALA A 351 -7.27 21.92 1.70
CA ALA A 351 -7.58 21.00 2.79
C ALA A 351 -6.42 20.05 3.10
N PHE A 352 -6.19 19.77 4.37
CA PHE A 352 -5.11 18.91 4.85
C PHE A 352 -5.46 17.44 4.68
N GLY A 353 -4.61 16.66 4.05
CA GLY A 353 -4.76 15.22 3.85
C GLY A 353 -4.53 14.43 5.14
N LEU A 354 -5.44 14.60 6.10
CA LEU A 354 -5.33 14.16 7.48
C LEU A 354 -5.08 12.65 7.59
N GLN A 355 -5.83 11.83 6.87
CA GLN A 355 -5.70 10.38 6.93
C GLN A 355 -4.31 9.90 6.51
N SER A 356 -3.77 10.45 5.41
CA SER A 356 -2.43 10.10 4.93
C SER A 356 -1.35 10.59 5.87
N ALA A 357 -1.50 11.80 6.41
CA ALA A 357 -0.56 12.40 7.36
C ALA A 357 -0.48 11.57 8.66
N LEU A 358 -1.64 11.23 9.25
CA LEU A 358 -1.69 10.40 10.46
C LEU A 358 -1.19 8.97 10.21
N TRP A 359 -1.58 8.38 9.07
CA TRP A 359 -1.09 7.04 8.72
C TRP A 359 0.44 7.01 8.67
N TRP A 360 1.04 8.02 8.05
CA TRP A 360 2.49 8.08 7.92
C TRP A 360 3.18 8.49 9.24
N ALA A 361 2.63 9.45 10.00
CA ALA A 361 3.14 9.80 11.33
C ALA A 361 3.18 8.59 12.26
N ASN A 362 2.10 7.80 12.30
CA ASN A 362 2.04 6.55 13.06
C ASN A 362 3.06 5.51 12.56
N THR A 363 3.24 5.41 11.23
CA THR A 363 4.25 4.51 10.64
C THR A 363 5.66 4.87 11.09
N VAL A 364 5.98 6.15 11.13
CA VAL A 364 7.29 6.66 11.58
C VAL A 364 7.47 6.45 13.08
N HIS A 365 6.42 6.70 13.88
CA HIS A 365 6.43 6.50 15.33
C HIS A 365 6.69 5.03 15.70
N PHE A 366 5.97 4.10 15.10
CA PHE A 366 6.15 2.66 15.35
C PHE A 366 7.32 2.05 14.58
N GLU A 367 7.94 2.79 13.67
CA GLU A 367 8.93 2.27 12.72
C GLU A 367 8.43 1.03 11.95
N SER A 368 7.11 0.86 11.80
CA SER A 368 6.45 -0.30 11.24
C SER A 368 5.11 0.05 10.60
N PHE A 369 4.92 -0.35 9.36
CA PHE A 369 3.62 -0.25 8.68
C PHE A 369 2.56 -1.18 9.26
N GLU A 370 2.97 -2.35 9.77
CA GLU A 370 2.08 -3.36 10.31
C GLU A 370 1.48 -2.98 11.66
N SER A 371 2.13 -2.07 12.37
CA SER A 371 1.66 -1.58 13.68
C SER A 371 0.60 -0.50 13.57
N VAL A 372 0.42 0.09 12.37
CA VAL A 372 -0.59 1.13 12.14
C VAL A 372 -1.92 0.48 11.81
N THR A 373 -2.95 0.84 12.56
CA THR A 373 -4.31 0.35 12.34
C THR A 373 -5.28 1.49 11.99
N PRO A 374 -6.39 1.18 11.30
CA PRO A 374 -7.43 2.18 11.03
C PRO A 374 -8.00 2.83 12.29
N GLU A 375 -8.07 2.10 13.40
CA GLU A 375 -8.58 2.59 14.69
C GLU A 375 -7.69 3.67 15.28
N LEU A 376 -6.35 3.55 15.14
CA LEU A 376 -5.41 4.60 15.55
C LEU A 376 -5.65 5.89 14.78
N VAL A 377 -5.77 5.80 13.47
CA VAL A 377 -6.05 6.96 12.60
C VAL A 377 -7.41 7.58 12.93
N THR A 378 -8.46 6.75 13.12
CA THR A 378 -9.79 7.21 13.50
C THR A 378 -9.77 7.93 14.84
N ARG A 379 -9.05 7.38 15.83
CA ARG A 379 -8.90 7.99 17.15
C ARG A 379 -8.18 9.34 17.06
N GLY A 380 -7.08 9.43 16.31
CA GLY A 380 -6.37 10.68 16.08
C GLY A 380 -7.25 11.74 15.43
N ALA A 381 -7.97 11.35 14.39
CA ALA A 381 -8.85 12.23 13.63
C ALA A 381 -10.10 12.68 14.41
N SER A 382 -10.52 12.00 15.49
CA SER A 382 -11.83 12.16 16.12
C SER A 382 -12.12 13.53 16.74
N GLY A 383 -11.08 14.31 17.11
CA GLY A 383 -11.21 15.55 17.85
C GLY A 383 -10.72 16.81 17.14
N PHE A 384 -10.88 17.93 17.83
CA PHE A 384 -10.24 19.21 17.57
C PHE A 384 -9.33 19.56 18.75
N PRO A 385 -8.27 20.36 18.54
CA PRO A 385 -7.77 20.89 17.26
C PRO A 385 -7.04 19.82 16.44
N VAL A 386 -6.89 20.07 15.12
CA VAL A 386 -6.24 19.14 14.19
C VAL A 386 -4.76 18.93 14.53
N ILE A 387 -4.08 19.93 15.07
CA ILE A 387 -2.67 19.85 15.43
C ILE A 387 -2.36 18.78 16.49
N GLU A 388 -3.32 18.42 17.33
CA GLU A 388 -3.18 17.37 18.36
C GLU A 388 -3.62 15.97 17.90
N ALA A 389 -3.83 15.77 16.58
CA ALA A 389 -4.36 14.51 16.12
C ALA A 389 -3.37 13.34 16.23
N ASP A 390 -2.08 13.60 16.16
CA ASP A 390 -1.01 12.62 16.41
C ASP A 390 -0.95 12.23 17.88
N ASP A 391 -1.06 13.17 18.81
CA ASP A 391 -1.14 12.93 20.27
C ASP A 391 -2.31 11.99 20.60
N ARG A 392 -3.47 12.26 20.04
CA ARG A 392 -4.64 11.40 20.21
C ARG A 392 -4.46 10.03 19.56
N SER A 393 -3.67 9.95 18.49
CA SER A 393 -3.40 8.69 17.78
C SER A 393 -2.35 7.84 18.49
N VAL A 394 -1.18 8.39 18.77
CA VAL A 394 0.00 7.68 19.34
C VAL A 394 0.73 8.53 20.39
N SER A 395 1.30 9.65 20.00
CA SER A 395 2.02 10.62 20.84
C SER A 395 2.40 11.83 19.99
N ASP A 396 3.02 12.85 20.58
CA ASP A 396 3.61 13.97 19.86
C ASP A 396 4.62 13.49 18.81
N VAL A 397 4.35 13.82 17.54
CA VAL A 397 5.19 13.55 16.37
C VAL A 397 5.55 14.89 15.73
N GLY A 398 6.63 15.53 16.18
CA GLY A 398 6.98 16.93 15.90
C GLY A 398 6.81 17.39 14.46
N PHE A 399 7.17 16.57 13.45
CA PHE A 399 6.96 16.94 12.04
C PHE A 399 5.47 16.95 11.62
N TYR A 400 4.58 16.21 12.31
CA TYR A 400 3.14 16.27 12.04
C TYR A 400 2.60 17.65 12.44
N ASN A 401 3.01 18.17 13.59
CA ASN A 401 2.64 19.49 14.08
C ASN A 401 3.11 20.59 13.13
N ASP A 402 4.34 20.48 12.61
CA ASP A 402 4.83 21.37 11.57
C ASP A 402 3.96 21.32 10.31
N TRP A 403 3.62 20.13 9.84
CA TRP A 403 2.78 19.97 8.65
C TRP A 403 1.37 20.49 8.85
N ALA A 404 0.75 20.26 9.99
CA ALA A 404 -0.60 20.70 10.29
C ALA A 404 -0.72 22.23 10.47
N SER A 405 0.33 22.90 10.95
CA SER A 405 0.36 24.34 11.22
C SER A 405 0.75 25.19 9.99
N HIS A 406 1.66 24.69 9.13
CA HIS A 406 2.10 25.39 7.92
C HIS A 406 1.15 25.13 6.73
N ARG A 407 -0.02 25.76 6.78
CA ARG A 407 -1.12 25.51 5.83
C ARG A 407 -1.01 26.26 4.49
N GLN A 408 0.01 27.05 4.33
CA GLN A 408 0.32 27.81 3.11
C GLN A 408 1.75 27.48 2.69
N ARG A 409 2.06 27.68 1.40
CA ARG A 409 3.42 27.49 0.88
C ARG A 409 4.32 28.64 1.37
N ASP A 410 4.80 28.51 2.59
CA ASP A 410 5.68 29.45 3.29
C ASP A 410 7.16 29.02 3.26
N ALA A 411 7.99 29.67 4.05
CA ALA A 411 9.42 29.37 4.15
C ALA A 411 9.72 27.95 4.67
N PHE A 412 8.83 27.36 5.46
CA PHE A 412 8.96 25.95 5.89
C PHE A 412 8.93 25.00 4.68
N TRP A 413 7.89 25.12 3.84
CA TRP A 413 7.73 24.25 2.67
C TRP A 413 8.77 24.49 1.58
N GLN A 414 9.33 25.72 1.48
CA GLN A 414 10.42 26.01 0.53
C GLN A 414 11.65 25.12 0.76
N GLN A 415 11.89 24.66 1.99
CA GLN A 415 13.02 23.79 2.31
C GLN A 415 12.83 22.35 1.78
N VAL A 416 11.58 21.95 1.58
CA VAL A 416 11.22 20.59 1.11
C VAL A 416 10.66 20.60 -0.32
N ASP A 417 10.45 21.78 -0.92
CA ASP A 417 9.95 21.90 -2.28
C ASP A 417 11.01 21.49 -3.31
N GLY A 418 10.65 20.55 -4.17
CA GLY A 418 11.49 20.04 -5.24
C GLY A 418 11.07 20.43 -6.65
N THR A 419 10.00 21.25 -6.83
CA THR A 419 9.44 21.57 -8.16
C THR A 419 10.46 22.16 -9.13
N GLN A 420 11.34 23.02 -8.66
CA GLN A 420 12.40 23.58 -9.51
C GLN A 420 13.41 22.55 -9.97
N ARG A 421 13.62 21.46 -9.19
CA ARG A 421 14.58 20.40 -9.53
C ARG A 421 14.09 19.50 -10.66
N SER A 422 12.80 19.36 -10.87
CA SER A 422 12.29 18.65 -12.05
C SER A 422 12.63 19.35 -13.36
N ASN A 423 12.72 20.69 -13.37
CA ASN A 423 13.14 21.51 -14.52
C ASN A 423 14.64 21.44 -14.83
N VAL A 424 15.45 21.13 -13.83
CA VAL A 424 16.93 21.14 -13.92
C VAL A 424 17.54 19.75 -13.75
N THR A 425 16.73 18.70 -13.76
CA THR A 425 17.23 17.34 -13.66
C THR A 425 18.26 17.02 -14.77
N LYS A 426 19.27 16.22 -14.42
CA LYS A 426 20.33 15.82 -15.34
C LYS A 426 20.10 14.43 -15.93
N ALA A 427 18.99 13.77 -15.59
CA ALA A 427 18.73 12.39 -15.99
C ALA A 427 17.29 12.20 -16.50
N PRO A 428 17.08 11.28 -17.44
CA PRO A 428 15.74 10.83 -17.78
C PRO A 428 15.08 10.13 -16.58
N VAL A 429 13.79 10.32 -16.44
CA VAL A 429 12.99 9.82 -15.32
C VAL A 429 11.91 8.87 -15.83
N LEU A 430 11.80 7.68 -15.24
CA LEU A 430 10.63 6.84 -15.35
C LEU A 430 9.74 7.11 -14.14
N LEU A 431 8.53 7.60 -14.38
CA LEU A 431 7.49 7.80 -13.39
C LEU A 431 6.50 6.63 -13.43
N LEU A 432 6.29 5.97 -12.29
CA LEU A 432 5.27 4.93 -12.14
C LEU A 432 4.24 5.41 -11.12
N ALA A 433 2.98 5.50 -11.52
CA ALA A 433 1.89 6.07 -10.74
C ALA A 433 0.71 5.11 -10.64
N GLY A 434 -0.14 5.33 -9.63
CA GLY A 434 -1.44 4.66 -9.48
C GLY A 434 -2.60 5.65 -9.61
N TRP A 435 -3.72 5.23 -10.23
CA TRP A 435 -4.91 6.09 -10.33
C TRP A 435 -5.47 6.51 -8.98
N TYR A 436 -5.25 5.71 -7.94
CA TYR A 436 -5.69 5.95 -6.56
C TYR A 436 -4.54 6.24 -5.60
N ASP A 437 -3.44 6.80 -6.13
CA ASP A 437 -2.31 7.23 -5.32
C ASP A 437 -2.43 8.73 -4.96
N PRO A 438 -2.18 9.14 -3.71
CA PRO A 438 -2.26 10.55 -3.33
C PRO A 438 -1.24 11.45 -4.04
N PHE A 439 -0.14 10.89 -4.56
CA PHE A 439 0.87 11.65 -5.31
C PHE A 439 0.55 11.82 -6.80
N LEU A 440 -0.49 11.15 -7.33
CA LEU A 440 -0.76 11.12 -8.76
C LEU A 440 -0.77 12.50 -9.40
N GLN A 441 -1.51 13.46 -8.83
CA GLN A 441 -1.72 14.76 -9.46
C GLN A 441 -0.41 15.55 -9.59
N THR A 442 0.39 15.57 -8.53
CA THR A 442 1.69 16.24 -8.51
C THR A 442 2.74 15.52 -9.35
N GLN A 443 2.69 14.17 -9.41
CA GLN A 443 3.54 13.37 -10.29
C GLN A 443 3.23 13.58 -11.78
N LEU A 444 1.96 13.82 -12.14
CA LEU A 444 1.57 14.22 -13.50
C LEU A 444 2.09 15.61 -13.88
N ASP A 445 2.17 16.52 -12.92
CA ASP A 445 2.78 17.83 -13.14
C ASP A 445 4.30 17.70 -13.34
N ASP A 446 4.98 16.85 -12.56
CA ASP A 446 6.38 16.51 -12.81
C ASP A 446 6.59 15.95 -14.22
N PHE A 447 5.72 15.03 -14.68
CA PHE A 447 5.81 14.49 -16.04
C PHE A 447 5.67 15.56 -17.13
N LYS A 448 4.74 16.52 -16.97
CA LYS A 448 4.59 17.65 -17.93
C LYS A 448 5.89 18.45 -18.02
N VAL A 449 6.51 18.74 -16.88
CA VAL A 449 7.80 19.45 -16.82
C VAL A 449 8.89 18.64 -17.52
N LEU A 450 9.01 17.36 -17.23
CA LEU A 450 9.98 16.46 -17.87
C LEU A 450 9.75 16.34 -19.38
N HIS A 451 8.49 16.24 -19.81
CA HIS A 451 8.16 16.10 -21.23
C HIS A 451 8.41 17.37 -22.05
N SER A 452 8.39 18.53 -21.40
CA SER A 452 8.76 19.84 -21.98
C SER A 452 10.19 20.27 -21.66
N HIS A 453 11.01 19.41 -21.08
CA HIS A 453 12.39 19.74 -20.71
C HIS A 453 13.22 20.16 -21.90
N THR A 454 14.06 21.19 -21.75
CA THR A 454 14.88 21.77 -22.82
C THR A 454 15.91 20.77 -23.36
N ASP A 455 16.45 19.89 -22.51
CA ASP A 455 17.30 18.80 -22.94
C ASP A 455 16.46 17.68 -23.58
N ALA A 456 16.65 17.50 -24.88
CA ALA A 456 15.97 16.47 -25.67
C ALA A 456 16.30 15.04 -25.21
N SER A 457 17.44 14.82 -24.56
CA SER A 457 17.80 13.50 -24.00
C SER A 457 16.91 13.16 -22.80
N ILE A 458 16.46 14.14 -22.06
CA ILE A 458 15.56 13.99 -20.92
C ILE A 458 14.10 13.91 -21.41
N SER A 459 13.63 14.90 -22.18
CA SER A 459 12.25 14.97 -22.62
C SER A 459 11.82 13.77 -23.48
N LYS A 460 12.69 13.30 -24.40
CA LYS A 460 12.39 12.14 -25.25
C LYS A 460 12.55 10.79 -24.56
N GLN A 461 13.31 10.72 -23.48
CA GLN A 461 13.61 9.46 -22.78
C GLN A 461 12.82 9.27 -21.49
N SER A 462 12.30 10.32 -20.87
CA SER A 462 11.43 10.20 -19.70
C SER A 462 10.13 9.49 -20.05
N ARG A 463 9.59 8.74 -19.09
CA ARG A 463 8.42 7.86 -19.28
C ARG A 463 7.44 8.02 -18.13
N LEU A 464 6.15 7.85 -18.44
CA LEU A 464 5.06 7.81 -17.48
C LEU A 464 4.28 6.51 -17.63
N ILE A 465 4.06 5.80 -16.54
CA ILE A 465 3.20 4.61 -16.48
C ILE A 465 2.19 4.84 -15.38
N ILE A 466 0.89 4.74 -15.70
CA ILE A 466 -0.18 4.87 -14.70
C ILE A 466 -1.01 3.59 -14.71
N GLY A 467 -1.03 2.90 -13.59
CA GLY A 467 -1.79 1.67 -13.43
C GLY A 467 -2.96 1.81 -12.43
N PRO A 468 -3.79 0.78 -12.32
CA PRO A 468 -4.91 0.75 -11.39
C PRO A 468 -4.41 0.35 -10.01
N TRP A 469 -3.61 1.20 -9.41
CA TRP A 469 -3.00 1.00 -8.10
C TRP A 469 -3.32 2.16 -7.17
N GLY A 470 -3.26 1.89 -5.86
CA GLY A 470 -3.14 2.89 -4.83
C GLY A 470 -1.72 2.87 -4.26
N HIS A 471 -1.43 3.62 -3.19
CA HIS A 471 -0.09 3.73 -2.64
C HIS A 471 0.50 2.38 -2.22
N ALA A 472 1.41 1.85 -3.02
CA ALA A 472 2.08 0.54 -2.89
C ALA A 472 1.10 -0.67 -2.79
N LYS A 473 -0.12 -0.54 -3.31
CA LYS A 473 -1.16 -1.57 -3.20
C LYS A 473 -1.94 -1.77 -4.50
N ASN A 474 -2.39 -3.00 -4.69
CA ASN A 474 -3.32 -3.33 -5.75
C ASN A 474 -4.72 -2.76 -5.45
N VAL A 475 -5.45 -2.46 -6.51
CA VAL A 475 -6.86 -2.10 -6.48
C VAL A 475 -7.66 -3.31 -6.95
N PHE A 476 -8.77 -3.57 -6.27
CA PHE A 476 -9.78 -4.54 -6.69
C PHE A 476 -10.92 -3.80 -7.36
N PHE A 477 -11.32 -4.26 -8.53
CA PHE A 477 -12.46 -3.74 -9.25
C PHE A 477 -13.78 -4.26 -8.65
N PRO A 478 -14.93 -3.66 -8.98
CA PRO A 478 -16.23 -4.08 -8.44
C PRO A 478 -16.58 -5.55 -8.70
N ASP A 479 -16.08 -6.15 -9.78
CA ASP A 479 -16.23 -7.57 -10.13
C ASP A 479 -15.28 -8.50 -9.33
N GLY A 480 -14.48 -7.95 -8.41
CA GLY A 480 -13.50 -8.70 -7.61
C GLY A 480 -12.19 -8.99 -8.33
N SER A 481 -12.07 -8.64 -9.60
CA SER A 481 -10.81 -8.79 -10.33
C SER A 481 -9.76 -7.75 -9.89
N SER A 482 -8.50 -8.05 -10.14
CA SER A 482 -7.38 -7.13 -9.94
C SER A 482 -6.34 -7.30 -11.04
N THR A 483 -5.39 -6.38 -11.10
CA THR A 483 -4.30 -6.45 -12.09
C THR A 483 -3.01 -6.97 -11.47
N GLU A 484 -1.93 -6.85 -12.24
CA GLU A 484 -0.57 -7.21 -11.83
C GLU A 484 -0.20 -6.59 -10.47
N ASN A 485 0.51 -7.37 -9.66
CA ASN A 485 0.95 -6.92 -8.35
C ASN A 485 1.90 -5.72 -8.47
N PHE A 486 1.52 -4.59 -7.87
CA PHE A 486 2.28 -3.34 -7.94
C PHE A 486 3.75 -3.51 -7.53
N ARG A 487 4.02 -4.22 -6.42
CA ARG A 487 5.39 -4.42 -5.92
C ARG A 487 6.26 -5.18 -6.90
N PHE A 488 5.68 -6.09 -7.67
CA PHE A 488 6.41 -6.82 -8.70
C PHE A 488 6.66 -5.95 -9.93
N VAL A 489 5.66 -5.19 -10.35
CA VAL A 489 5.77 -4.27 -11.48
C VAL A 489 6.83 -3.20 -11.22
N SER A 490 6.86 -2.60 -10.01
CA SER A 490 7.83 -1.56 -9.66
C SER A 490 9.28 -2.04 -9.69
N ILE A 491 9.52 -3.32 -9.39
CA ILE A 491 10.86 -3.92 -9.49
C ILE A 491 11.15 -4.37 -10.93
N ALA A 492 10.24 -5.12 -11.56
CA ALA A 492 10.48 -5.74 -12.87
C ALA A 492 10.86 -4.73 -13.96
N ARG A 493 10.13 -3.61 -14.04
CA ARG A 493 10.39 -2.58 -15.06
C ARG A 493 11.69 -1.82 -14.85
N SER A 494 12.23 -1.80 -13.63
CA SER A 494 13.49 -1.13 -13.33
C SER A 494 14.69 -1.77 -14.04
N PHE A 495 14.65 -3.08 -14.29
CA PHE A 495 15.74 -3.79 -14.96
C PHE A 495 15.98 -3.31 -16.39
N ASP A 496 14.91 -3.20 -17.19
CA ASP A 496 15.02 -2.72 -18.56
C ASP A 496 15.41 -1.24 -18.60
N TRP A 497 14.90 -0.45 -17.66
CA TRP A 497 15.23 0.94 -17.49
C TRP A 497 16.72 1.14 -17.23
N PHE A 498 17.29 0.45 -16.23
CA PHE A 498 18.69 0.58 -15.88
C PHE A 498 19.62 -0.10 -16.88
N ASP A 499 19.23 -1.22 -17.50
CA ASP A 499 20.02 -1.82 -18.58
C ASP A 499 20.19 -0.84 -19.74
N ARG A 500 19.12 -0.10 -20.11
CA ARG A 500 19.18 0.90 -21.16
C ARG A 500 20.10 2.07 -20.78
N HIS A 501 19.86 2.70 -19.65
CA HIS A 501 20.50 3.99 -19.31
C HIS A 501 21.87 3.83 -18.67
N LEU A 502 22.11 2.79 -17.89
CA LEU A 502 23.37 2.59 -17.19
C LEU A 502 24.34 1.68 -17.93
N LYS A 503 23.84 0.73 -18.75
CA LYS A 503 24.69 -0.19 -19.52
C LYS A 503 24.66 0.05 -21.03
N GLY A 504 23.80 0.97 -21.51
CA GLY A 504 23.67 1.28 -22.92
C GLY A 504 23.07 0.14 -23.76
N ARG A 505 22.35 -0.80 -23.14
CA ARG A 505 21.71 -1.90 -23.87
C ARG A 505 20.55 -1.35 -24.71
N LYS A 506 20.51 -1.73 -25.98
CA LYS A 506 19.36 -1.44 -26.85
C LYS A 506 18.19 -2.31 -26.39
N GLY A 507 17.11 -1.71 -25.95
CA GLY A 507 15.83 -2.37 -25.63
C GLY A 507 14.74 -1.94 -26.59
N VAL A 508 13.56 -2.54 -26.45
CA VAL A 508 12.35 -2.11 -27.18
C VAL A 508 12.04 -0.66 -26.78
N GLN A 509 11.85 0.20 -27.79
CA GLN A 509 11.43 1.58 -27.52
C GLN A 509 9.99 1.55 -27.05
N THR A 510 9.75 1.99 -25.84
CA THR A 510 8.41 2.10 -25.23
C THR A 510 7.81 3.46 -25.52
N SER A 511 6.49 3.55 -25.61
CA SER A 511 5.78 4.81 -25.71
C SER A 511 6.10 5.75 -24.53
N PRO A 512 6.06 7.07 -24.72
CA PRO A 512 6.31 8.02 -23.65
C PRO A 512 5.36 7.86 -22.46
N VAL A 513 4.11 7.50 -22.74
CA VAL A 513 3.06 7.31 -21.74
C VAL A 513 2.39 5.96 -21.92
N ARG A 514 2.15 5.26 -20.82
CA ARG A 514 1.36 4.03 -20.78
C ARG A 514 0.35 4.12 -19.65
N ILE A 515 -0.93 3.99 -19.97
CA ILE A 515 -2.01 4.08 -19.00
C ILE A 515 -2.83 2.80 -18.97
N PHE A 516 -3.38 2.50 -17.80
CA PHE A 516 -4.42 1.48 -17.67
C PHE A 516 -5.79 2.16 -17.74
N VAL A 517 -6.60 1.78 -18.70
CA VAL A 517 -7.96 2.27 -18.89
C VAL A 517 -8.90 1.38 -18.07
N MET A 518 -9.40 1.92 -16.96
CA MET A 518 -10.35 1.21 -16.09
C MET A 518 -11.72 1.10 -16.78
N GLY A 519 -12.53 0.14 -16.39
CA GLY A 519 -13.80 -0.17 -17.06
C GLY A 519 -13.61 -1.07 -18.29
N ASP A 520 -12.68 -0.75 -19.21
CA ASP A 520 -12.20 -1.65 -20.26
C ASP A 520 -11.09 -2.60 -19.76
N ASN A 521 -10.51 -2.29 -18.62
CA ASN A 521 -9.47 -3.05 -17.93
C ASN A 521 -8.30 -3.46 -18.84
N ARG A 522 -7.79 -2.51 -19.62
CA ARG A 522 -6.69 -2.75 -20.58
C ARG A 522 -5.61 -1.68 -20.51
N TRP A 523 -4.37 -2.10 -20.76
CA TRP A 523 -3.24 -1.20 -20.98
C TRP A 523 -3.30 -0.55 -22.35
N ARG A 524 -2.95 0.74 -22.42
CA ARG A 524 -2.87 1.49 -23.66
C ARG A 524 -1.65 2.41 -23.67
N ASP A 525 -0.95 2.41 -24.80
CA ASP A 525 0.21 3.25 -25.04
C ASP A 525 -0.24 4.58 -25.69
N GLU A 526 0.31 5.68 -25.19
CA GLU A 526 -0.01 7.07 -25.59
C GLU A 526 1.27 7.84 -25.88
N GLN A 527 1.14 8.92 -26.67
CA GLN A 527 2.29 9.77 -27.03
C GLN A 527 2.53 10.90 -26.03
N THR A 528 1.52 11.32 -25.30
CA THR A 528 1.59 12.41 -24.32
C THR A 528 0.49 12.29 -23.27
N TRP A 529 0.62 13.08 -22.22
CA TRP A 529 -0.40 13.29 -21.19
C TRP A 529 -0.52 14.79 -20.88
N PRO A 530 -1.74 15.40 -20.77
CA PRO A 530 -3.04 14.78 -21.09
C PRO A 530 -3.19 14.43 -22.56
N LEU A 531 -4.24 13.66 -22.90
CA LEU A 531 -4.50 13.23 -24.27
C LEU A 531 -5.02 14.40 -25.12
N PRO A 532 -4.35 14.81 -26.22
CA PRO A 532 -4.82 15.94 -27.04
C PRO A 532 -6.17 15.69 -27.72
N ARG A 533 -6.55 14.42 -27.91
CA ARG A 533 -7.84 14.04 -28.52
C ARG A 533 -9.01 14.02 -27.56
N ALA A 534 -8.74 14.14 -26.24
CA ALA A 534 -9.81 14.25 -25.27
C ALA A 534 -10.52 15.62 -25.41
N VAL A 535 -11.84 15.60 -25.43
CA VAL A 535 -12.67 16.81 -25.57
C VAL A 535 -13.37 17.07 -24.26
N ASN A 536 -13.11 18.23 -23.67
CA ASN A 536 -13.76 18.65 -22.44
C ASN A 536 -15.25 18.89 -22.70
N THR A 537 -16.09 18.06 -22.10
CA THR A 537 -17.54 18.06 -22.25
C THR A 537 -18.19 18.41 -20.93
N LYS A 538 -19.10 19.38 -20.92
CA LYS A 538 -19.84 19.78 -19.72
C LYS A 538 -21.10 18.95 -19.57
N LEU A 539 -21.36 18.49 -18.35
CA LEU A 539 -22.64 18.02 -17.89
C LEU A 539 -23.13 19.00 -16.81
N PHE A 540 -24.25 19.65 -17.06
CA PHE A 540 -24.84 20.66 -16.18
C PHE A 540 -25.67 20.00 -15.09
N LEU A 541 -25.56 20.54 -13.89
CA LEU A 541 -26.38 20.16 -12.75
C LEU A 541 -27.77 20.80 -12.90
N GLN A 542 -28.81 20.02 -12.61
CA GLN A 542 -30.18 20.49 -12.55
C GLN A 542 -30.96 19.73 -11.47
N SER A 543 -31.81 20.46 -10.76
CA SER A 543 -32.70 19.94 -9.70
C SER A 543 -33.76 20.98 -9.39
N ASP A 544 -34.86 20.59 -8.77
CA ASP A 544 -35.86 21.48 -8.20
C ASP A 544 -35.75 21.58 -6.66
N GLY A 545 -34.53 21.31 -6.12
CA GLY A 545 -34.19 21.45 -4.70
C GLY A 545 -34.21 20.13 -3.92
N ASN A 546 -34.25 18.98 -4.60
CA ASN A 546 -34.31 17.65 -3.95
C ASN A 546 -33.14 16.70 -4.39
N ALA A 547 -31.96 17.23 -4.70
CA ALA A 547 -30.79 16.42 -5.04
C ALA A 547 -30.15 15.72 -3.83
N ALA A 548 -30.61 15.97 -2.60
CA ALA A 548 -30.13 15.28 -1.39
C ALA A 548 -30.61 13.82 -1.26
N ASP A 549 -31.56 13.38 -2.09
CA ASP A 549 -31.97 12.00 -2.21
C ASP A 549 -31.41 11.41 -3.52
N PRO A 550 -30.67 10.27 -3.51
CA PRO A 550 -30.18 9.64 -4.74
C PRO A 550 -31.28 9.20 -5.71
N SER A 551 -32.50 9.03 -5.23
CA SER A 551 -33.72 8.79 -6.01
C SER A 551 -34.52 10.07 -6.30
N GLY A 552 -34.01 11.24 -5.89
CA GLY A 552 -34.60 12.55 -6.09
C GLY A 552 -34.48 13.06 -7.53
N ASP A 553 -34.54 14.39 -7.66
CA ASP A 553 -34.59 15.07 -8.98
C ASP A 553 -33.24 15.57 -9.51
N GLY A 554 -32.13 15.28 -8.79
CA GLY A 554 -30.79 15.70 -9.21
C GLY A 554 -30.35 15.06 -10.52
N GLN A 555 -30.16 15.85 -11.58
CA GLN A 555 -29.81 15.40 -12.93
C GLN A 555 -28.51 15.99 -13.43
N LEU A 556 -27.81 15.25 -14.31
CA LEU A 556 -26.69 15.71 -15.15
C LEU A 556 -27.13 15.72 -16.61
N LEU A 557 -27.13 16.90 -17.22
CA LEU A 557 -27.63 17.13 -18.58
C LEU A 557 -26.55 17.73 -19.48
N LEU A 558 -26.64 17.47 -20.78
CA LEU A 558 -25.75 18.09 -21.79
C LEU A 558 -26.15 19.53 -22.07
N GLU A 559 -27.40 19.87 -21.91
CA GLU A 559 -27.92 21.19 -22.15
C GLU A 559 -27.79 22.08 -20.89
N ALA A 560 -27.39 23.34 -21.10
CA ALA A 560 -27.34 24.28 -20.00
C ALA A 560 -28.76 24.63 -19.53
N PRO A 561 -28.96 24.91 -18.24
CA PRO A 561 -30.27 25.32 -17.72
C PRO A 561 -30.71 26.62 -18.39
N PHE A 562 -32.00 26.74 -18.71
CA PHE A 562 -32.58 27.89 -19.37
C PHE A 562 -33.59 28.66 -18.48
N ASP A 563 -33.97 28.07 -17.34
CA ASP A 563 -34.89 28.63 -16.37
C ASP A 563 -34.22 28.91 -15.00
N THR A 564 -34.99 29.50 -14.11
CA THR A 564 -34.66 29.64 -12.68
C THR A 564 -35.02 28.38 -11.96
N HIS A 565 -34.08 27.80 -11.23
CA HIS A 565 -34.29 26.63 -10.39
C HIS A 565 -34.10 26.97 -8.91
N THR A 566 -34.77 26.25 -8.04
CA THR A 566 -34.53 26.31 -6.59
C THR A 566 -33.17 25.71 -6.29
N PRO A 567 -32.25 26.41 -5.55
CA PRO A 567 -30.98 25.85 -5.20
C PRO A 567 -31.14 24.64 -4.28
N ASP A 568 -30.26 23.64 -4.44
CA ASP A 568 -30.16 22.56 -3.48
C ASP A 568 -29.49 23.04 -2.19
N VAL A 569 -30.07 22.66 -1.05
CA VAL A 569 -29.67 23.14 0.27
C VAL A 569 -29.36 21.98 1.19
N PHE A 570 -28.23 22.04 1.89
CA PHE A 570 -27.92 21.08 2.94
C PHE A 570 -27.16 21.73 4.10
N THR A 571 -27.19 21.08 5.26
CA THR A 571 -26.46 21.55 6.45
C THR A 571 -25.19 20.72 6.62
N TYR A 572 -24.03 21.38 6.52
CA TYR A 572 -22.76 20.77 6.92
C TYR A 572 -22.53 20.93 8.42
N ASN A 573 -22.38 19.81 9.12
CA ASN A 573 -22.02 19.77 10.54
C ASN A 573 -20.63 19.15 10.72
N PRO A 574 -19.61 19.94 11.11
CA PRO A 574 -18.25 19.40 11.30
C PRO A 574 -18.13 18.32 12.39
N LEU A 575 -19.12 18.20 13.29
CA LEU A 575 -19.18 17.13 14.30
C LEU A 575 -19.78 15.82 13.78
N ASN A 576 -20.43 15.87 12.59
CA ASN A 576 -20.95 14.69 11.90
C ASN A 576 -20.62 14.76 10.40
N PRO A 577 -19.32 14.79 10.05
CA PRO A 577 -18.90 14.96 8.65
C PRO A 577 -19.25 13.73 7.79
N VAL A 578 -19.34 13.93 6.47
CA VAL A 578 -19.47 12.84 5.50
C VAL A 578 -18.24 11.94 5.57
N PRO A 579 -18.40 10.65 5.87
CA PRO A 579 -17.26 9.75 6.02
C PRO A 579 -16.62 9.39 4.68
N THR A 580 -15.30 9.28 4.68
CA THR A 580 -14.55 8.80 3.52
C THR A 580 -14.87 7.34 3.20
N ARG A 581 -15.18 7.09 1.94
CA ARG A 581 -15.31 5.74 1.39
C ARG A 581 -14.57 5.64 0.06
N GLY A 582 -13.43 4.95 0.04
CA GLY A 582 -12.55 4.91 -1.13
C GLY A 582 -11.82 6.22 -1.39
N GLY A 583 -11.19 6.35 -2.56
CA GLY A 583 -10.39 7.51 -2.94
C GLY A 583 -8.89 7.31 -2.83
N ALA A 584 -8.13 8.38 -3.05
CA ALA A 584 -6.68 8.36 -3.14
C ALA A 584 -6.02 8.81 -1.83
N PHE A 585 -5.65 7.83 -0.96
CA PHE A 585 -4.99 8.07 0.31
C PHE A 585 -4.11 6.88 0.74
N MET A 586 -3.32 7.06 1.80
CA MET A 586 -2.51 6.00 2.39
C MET A 586 -3.31 5.19 3.41
N GLY A 587 -3.20 3.87 3.35
CA GLY A 587 -3.82 2.98 4.32
C GLY A 587 -4.93 2.08 3.75
N PRO A 588 -5.59 1.28 4.60
CA PRO A 588 -6.72 0.44 4.21
C PRO A 588 -7.96 1.25 3.83
N GLY A 589 -8.81 0.68 2.98
CA GLY A 589 -10.07 1.31 2.58
C GLY A 589 -9.99 2.27 1.39
N MET A 590 -8.78 2.53 0.86
CA MET A 590 -8.57 3.35 -0.33
C MET A 590 -9.15 2.72 -1.62
N ALA A 591 -9.03 3.45 -2.72
CA ALA A 591 -9.40 3.10 -4.09
C ALA A 591 -10.93 2.99 -4.32
N ILE A 592 -11.35 2.04 -5.15
CA ILE A 592 -12.75 1.90 -5.56
C ILE A 592 -13.58 1.32 -4.41
N LYS A 593 -14.65 2.00 -4.02
CA LYS A 593 -15.59 1.56 -2.99
C LYS A 593 -17.02 1.94 -3.36
N GLN A 594 -17.98 1.13 -2.93
CA GLN A 594 -19.38 1.42 -3.12
C GLN A 594 -19.82 2.64 -2.30
N GLN A 595 -20.55 3.57 -2.92
CA GLN A 595 -20.95 4.86 -2.34
C GLN A 595 -22.38 4.89 -1.83
N ASN A 596 -23.25 3.95 -2.18
CA ASN A 596 -24.69 3.99 -1.91
C ASN A 596 -25.05 4.36 -0.46
N THR A 597 -24.27 3.91 0.55
CA THR A 597 -24.53 4.27 1.96
C THR A 597 -24.17 5.72 2.30
N ILE A 598 -23.29 6.35 1.54
CA ILE A 598 -22.90 7.75 1.71
C ILE A 598 -23.95 8.65 1.05
N GLU A 599 -24.42 8.26 -0.11
CA GLU A 599 -25.42 8.97 -0.91
C GLU A 599 -26.78 9.09 -0.20
N LEU A 600 -27.08 8.23 0.80
CA LEU A 600 -28.28 8.31 1.62
C LEU A 600 -28.24 9.42 2.69
N ARG A 601 -27.12 10.13 2.83
CA ARG A 601 -27.01 11.22 3.81
C ARG A 601 -27.66 12.50 3.28
N PRO A 602 -28.36 13.27 4.14
CA PRO A 602 -29.00 14.52 3.74
C PRO A 602 -28.02 15.67 3.46
N ASP A 603 -26.72 15.46 3.75
CA ASP A 603 -25.63 16.40 3.48
C ASP A 603 -24.75 15.98 2.26
N VAL A 604 -25.29 15.08 1.42
CA VAL A 604 -24.72 14.68 0.13
C VAL A 604 -25.77 14.90 -0.96
N LEU A 605 -25.45 15.77 -1.91
CA LEU A 605 -26.27 16.01 -3.09
C LEU A 605 -25.79 15.10 -4.22
N SER A 606 -26.72 14.41 -4.89
CA SER A 606 -26.41 13.48 -5.98
C SER A 606 -27.06 13.90 -7.29
N TYR A 607 -26.25 14.21 -8.31
CA TYR A 607 -26.74 14.56 -9.65
C TYR A 607 -26.37 13.42 -10.61
N THR A 608 -27.37 12.81 -11.24
CA THR A 608 -27.20 11.58 -12.02
C THR A 608 -27.69 11.74 -13.46
N SER A 609 -26.91 11.27 -14.41
CA SER A 609 -27.29 11.27 -15.84
C SER A 609 -28.37 10.20 -16.13
N SER A 610 -29.04 10.31 -17.26
CA SER A 610 -29.76 9.18 -17.87
C SER A 610 -28.79 8.04 -18.22
N PRO A 611 -29.27 6.79 -18.39
CA PRO A 611 -28.43 5.66 -18.78
C PRO A 611 -27.70 5.92 -20.09
N LEU A 612 -26.43 5.57 -20.16
CA LEU A 612 -25.61 5.72 -21.35
C LEU A 612 -26.08 4.79 -22.47
N ALA A 613 -26.24 5.32 -23.68
CA ALA A 613 -26.59 4.54 -24.87
C ALA A 613 -25.39 3.74 -25.44
N GLU A 614 -24.18 4.18 -25.16
CA GLU A 614 -22.92 3.58 -25.58
C GLU A 614 -21.83 3.79 -24.51
N ASN A 615 -20.69 3.11 -24.65
CA ASN A 615 -19.57 3.29 -23.74
C ASN A 615 -18.99 4.71 -23.85
N VAL A 616 -18.67 5.33 -22.73
CA VAL A 616 -18.08 6.66 -22.65
C VAL A 616 -16.75 6.60 -21.91
N GLU A 617 -15.66 6.91 -22.61
CA GLU A 617 -14.32 6.97 -21.99
C GLU A 617 -14.04 8.37 -21.48
N VAL A 618 -13.78 8.50 -20.18
CA VAL A 618 -13.29 9.72 -19.51
C VAL A 618 -11.80 9.53 -19.22
N THR A 619 -10.91 10.22 -19.93
CA THR A 619 -9.46 10.11 -19.73
C THR A 619 -8.81 11.49 -19.73
N GLY A 620 -8.39 11.95 -18.55
CA GLY A 620 -7.79 13.28 -18.34
C GLY A 620 -8.17 13.87 -16.99
N TYR A 621 -8.12 15.20 -16.88
CA TYR A 621 -8.43 15.93 -15.65
C TYR A 621 -9.92 16.26 -15.57
N VAL A 622 -10.57 15.84 -14.48
CA VAL A 622 -11.98 16.11 -14.19
C VAL A 622 -12.08 17.34 -13.28
N ARG A 623 -13.02 18.22 -13.57
CA ARG A 623 -13.28 19.45 -12.79
C ARG A 623 -14.78 19.64 -12.59
N ALA A 624 -15.16 20.12 -11.41
CA ALA A 624 -16.52 20.61 -11.16
C ALA A 624 -16.48 22.13 -10.95
N THR A 625 -17.27 22.84 -11.70
CA THR A 625 -17.54 24.27 -11.46
C THR A 625 -18.89 24.35 -10.77
N LEU A 626 -18.90 24.85 -9.54
CA LEU A 626 -20.10 25.01 -8.75
C LEU A 626 -20.31 26.49 -8.43
N VAL A 627 -21.56 26.93 -8.51
CA VAL A 627 -21.95 28.24 -7.99
C VAL A 627 -22.58 28.01 -6.62
N VAL A 628 -21.94 28.52 -5.58
CA VAL A 628 -22.25 28.23 -4.20
C VAL A 628 -22.57 29.48 -3.41
N SER A 629 -23.33 29.34 -2.33
CA SER A 629 -23.41 30.34 -1.25
C SER A 629 -23.46 29.64 0.10
N THR A 630 -23.01 30.32 1.15
CA THR A 630 -22.90 29.77 2.51
C THR A 630 -23.05 30.87 3.55
N ASP A 631 -23.48 30.50 4.76
CA ASP A 631 -23.47 31.37 5.94
C ASP A 631 -22.19 31.24 6.78
N ALA A 632 -21.23 30.41 6.34
CA ALA A 632 -19.95 30.24 7.01
C ALA A 632 -18.90 31.26 6.56
N ALA A 633 -18.05 31.71 7.50
CA ALA A 633 -16.88 32.56 7.19
C ALA A 633 -15.79 31.80 6.43
N SER A 634 -15.72 30.48 6.58
CA SER A 634 -14.86 29.57 5.81
C SER A 634 -15.53 28.20 5.79
N THR A 635 -15.56 27.55 4.65
CA THR A 635 -16.11 26.19 4.53
C THR A 635 -15.43 25.44 3.39
N ASP A 636 -15.73 24.17 3.26
CA ASP A 636 -15.27 23.30 2.20
C ASP A 636 -16.42 22.91 1.28
N PHE A 637 -16.11 22.71 0.00
CA PHE A 637 -16.96 21.97 -0.93
C PHE A 637 -16.18 20.79 -1.52
N THR A 638 -16.81 19.64 -1.57
CA THR A 638 -16.28 18.41 -2.17
C THR A 638 -17.10 18.03 -3.39
N ALA A 639 -16.44 17.41 -4.35
CA ALA A 639 -17.10 16.80 -5.50
C ALA A 639 -16.49 15.43 -5.76
N LYS A 640 -17.35 14.43 -6.10
CA LYS A 640 -16.93 13.06 -6.38
C LYS A 640 -17.60 12.56 -7.64
N LEU A 641 -16.81 12.09 -8.60
CA LEU A 641 -17.30 11.40 -9.79
C LEU A 641 -17.55 9.94 -9.47
N VAL A 642 -18.73 9.46 -9.83
CA VAL A 642 -19.23 8.12 -9.48
C VAL A 642 -19.74 7.41 -10.72
N ASP A 643 -19.43 6.13 -10.87
CA ASP A 643 -19.98 5.23 -11.88
C ASP A 643 -21.14 4.44 -11.27
N VAL A 644 -22.36 4.66 -11.77
CA VAL A 644 -23.57 3.97 -11.31
C VAL A 644 -23.91 2.85 -12.28
N TYR A 645 -23.90 1.64 -11.76
CA TYR A 645 -24.18 0.41 -12.50
C TYR A 645 -25.68 0.22 -12.76
N PRO A 646 -26.09 -0.62 -13.71
CA PRO A 646 -27.51 -0.84 -13.99
C PRO A 646 -28.31 -1.43 -12.83
N ASP A 647 -27.65 -2.10 -11.89
CA ASP A 647 -28.26 -2.65 -10.67
C ASP A 647 -28.39 -1.62 -9.54
N GLY A 648 -27.97 -0.36 -9.77
CA GLY A 648 -27.96 0.71 -8.79
C GLY A 648 -26.70 0.77 -7.91
N SER A 649 -25.76 -0.16 -8.03
CA SER A 649 -24.49 -0.07 -7.33
C SER A 649 -23.68 1.11 -7.84
N ALA A 650 -23.20 1.97 -6.95
CA ALA A 650 -22.48 3.21 -7.27
C ALA A 650 -21.03 3.14 -6.73
N TYR A 651 -20.04 3.41 -7.58
CA TYR A 651 -18.61 3.30 -7.24
C TYR A 651 -17.84 4.58 -7.55
N ASN A 652 -17.02 5.05 -6.60
CA ASN A 652 -16.21 6.24 -6.79
C ASN A 652 -15.11 6.06 -7.84
N ILE A 653 -14.91 7.06 -8.69
CA ILE A 653 -13.86 7.10 -9.70
C ILE A 653 -12.73 8.06 -9.26
N THR A 654 -13.08 9.30 -8.96
CA THR A 654 -12.14 10.33 -8.48
C THR A 654 -12.89 11.36 -7.64
N ASP A 655 -12.19 12.06 -6.76
CA ASP A 655 -12.75 13.06 -5.87
C ASP A 655 -11.85 14.29 -5.72
N GLY A 656 -12.44 15.38 -5.29
CA GLY A 656 -11.73 16.61 -4.98
C GLY A 656 -12.41 17.42 -3.89
N ILE A 657 -11.66 18.39 -3.37
CA ILE A 657 -12.11 19.33 -2.34
C ILE A 657 -11.59 20.73 -2.67
N LEU A 658 -12.32 21.74 -2.26
CA LEU A 658 -11.84 23.13 -2.23
C LEU A 658 -12.23 23.76 -0.90
N ARG A 659 -11.25 24.35 -0.23
CA ARG A 659 -11.36 25.13 1.01
C ARG A 659 -10.99 26.58 0.72
N GLN A 660 -11.85 27.47 1.10
CA GLN A 660 -11.56 28.91 1.04
C GLN A 660 -12.42 29.71 2.03
N PRO A 661 -12.00 30.95 2.35
CA PRO A 661 -12.85 31.88 3.06
C PRO A 661 -14.00 32.37 2.16
N TYR A 662 -15.11 32.73 2.78
CA TYR A 662 -16.28 33.33 2.13
C TYR A 662 -16.70 34.61 2.86
N ASP A 663 -17.23 35.57 2.14
CA ASP A 663 -17.90 36.72 2.74
C ASP A 663 -19.24 36.24 3.31
N VAL A 664 -19.47 36.51 4.58
CA VAL A 664 -20.71 36.13 5.25
C VAL A 664 -21.89 36.90 4.65
N GLY A 665 -22.84 36.16 4.09
CA GLY A 665 -24.01 36.69 3.39
C GLY A 665 -24.30 35.84 2.17
N ASP A 666 -25.51 35.72 1.74
CA ASP A 666 -25.97 34.85 0.65
C ASP A 666 -25.39 35.18 -0.75
N GLN A 667 -24.13 35.66 -0.79
CA GLN A 667 -23.43 35.99 -2.01
C GLN A 667 -23.04 34.74 -2.79
N ARG A 668 -23.49 34.67 -4.05
CA ARG A 668 -23.15 33.56 -4.94
C ARG A 668 -21.69 33.68 -5.42
N VAL A 669 -20.92 32.65 -5.25
CA VAL A 669 -19.53 32.55 -5.66
C VAL A 669 -19.34 31.36 -6.58
N SER A 670 -18.72 31.55 -7.74
CA SER A 670 -18.32 30.44 -8.63
C SER A 670 -16.98 29.88 -8.17
N ILE A 671 -16.96 28.58 -7.87
CA ILE A 671 -15.76 27.84 -7.43
C ILE A 671 -15.43 26.71 -8.42
N VAL A 672 -14.14 26.33 -8.49
CA VAL A 672 -13.68 25.21 -9.31
C VAL A 672 -13.01 24.16 -8.42
N ILE A 673 -13.61 23.02 -8.31
CA ILE A 673 -13.06 21.85 -7.59
C ILE A 673 -12.32 20.97 -8.58
N GLN A 674 -11.03 20.75 -8.36
CA GLN A 674 -10.22 19.81 -9.13
C GLN A 674 -10.43 18.40 -8.55
N LEU A 675 -11.14 17.52 -9.27
CA LEU A 675 -11.31 16.13 -8.86
C LEU A 675 -10.05 15.29 -9.16
N GLY A 676 -9.18 15.80 -10.04
CA GLY A 676 -7.96 15.13 -10.43
C GLY A 676 -8.07 14.36 -11.75
N ALA A 677 -7.03 13.59 -12.06
CA ALA A 677 -6.94 12.82 -13.29
C ALA A 677 -7.46 11.40 -13.10
N THR A 678 -8.10 10.88 -14.15
CA THR A 678 -8.53 9.47 -14.21
C THR A 678 -8.47 8.95 -15.64
N SER A 679 -8.63 7.63 -15.81
CA SER A 679 -8.95 6.98 -17.08
C SER A 679 -9.93 5.85 -16.80
N ASN A 680 -11.19 6.07 -17.13
CA ASN A 680 -12.28 5.13 -16.89
C ASN A 680 -13.26 5.11 -18.06
N VAL A 681 -13.76 3.92 -18.41
CA VAL A 681 -14.86 3.74 -19.36
C VAL A 681 -16.14 3.48 -18.56
N PHE A 682 -17.07 4.42 -18.63
CA PHE A 682 -18.44 4.20 -18.20
C PHE A 682 -19.13 3.32 -19.25
N GLN A 683 -19.56 2.15 -18.86
CA GLN A 683 -20.12 1.16 -19.79
C GLN A 683 -21.55 1.55 -20.22
N LYS A 684 -21.96 1.05 -21.39
CA LYS A 684 -23.35 1.19 -21.86
C LYS A 684 -24.35 0.71 -20.80
N GLY A 685 -25.35 1.53 -20.52
CA GLY A 685 -26.36 1.29 -19.49
C GLY A 685 -25.99 1.77 -18.10
N HIS A 686 -24.71 2.10 -17.85
CA HIS A 686 -24.30 2.81 -16.64
C HIS A 686 -24.78 4.27 -16.67
N ARG A 687 -24.67 4.95 -15.52
CA ARG A 687 -24.96 6.37 -15.40
C ARG A 687 -23.74 7.07 -14.80
N ILE A 688 -23.52 8.30 -15.23
CA ILE A 688 -22.51 9.20 -14.64
C ILE A 688 -23.19 9.95 -13.50
N ARG A 689 -22.54 9.97 -12.33
CA ARG A 689 -23.05 10.73 -11.16
C ARG A 689 -21.97 11.65 -10.61
N LEU A 690 -22.39 12.83 -10.17
CA LEU A 690 -21.58 13.75 -9.37
C LEU A 690 -22.23 13.88 -7.99
N ASP A 691 -21.50 13.48 -6.95
CA ASP A 691 -21.88 13.76 -5.57
C ASP A 691 -21.20 15.03 -5.09
N VAL A 692 -21.94 15.93 -4.43
CA VAL A 692 -21.46 17.18 -3.87
C VAL A 692 -21.76 17.24 -2.38
N SER A 693 -20.77 17.64 -1.57
CA SER A 693 -20.88 17.79 -0.13
C SER A 693 -19.91 18.83 0.41
N SER A 694 -19.77 18.97 1.73
CA SER A 694 -18.80 19.87 2.38
C SER A 694 -17.74 19.13 3.21
N SER A 695 -17.63 17.82 3.08
CA SER A 695 -16.60 17.04 3.77
C SER A 695 -16.36 15.68 3.11
N ASN A 696 -15.17 15.12 3.35
CA ASN A 696 -14.79 13.76 3.00
C ASN A 696 -13.76 13.31 4.06
N PHE A 697 -14.29 12.93 5.24
CA PHE A 697 -13.52 12.77 6.46
C PHE A 697 -13.29 11.28 6.80
N PRO A 698 -12.09 10.86 7.19
CA PRO A 698 -10.89 11.67 7.49
C PRO A 698 -9.90 11.81 6.33
N LEU A 699 -10.26 11.53 5.06
CA LEU A 699 -9.36 11.77 3.93
C LEU A 699 -8.76 13.17 4.01
N PHE A 700 -9.65 14.18 4.22
CA PHE A 700 -9.28 15.54 4.54
C PHE A 700 -9.69 15.90 5.96
N ASP A 701 -8.98 16.88 6.56
CA ASP A 701 -9.40 17.46 7.82
C ASP A 701 -10.73 18.20 7.67
N ARG A 702 -11.48 18.33 8.76
CA ARG A 702 -12.76 19.03 8.80
C ARG A 702 -12.55 20.54 8.85
N ASN A 703 -13.27 21.30 8.03
CA ASN A 703 -13.36 22.73 8.24
C ASN A 703 -14.34 22.98 9.41
N PRO A 704 -13.93 23.68 10.47
CA PRO A 704 -14.81 24.01 11.60
C PRO A 704 -15.83 25.13 11.30
N ASN A 705 -15.81 25.73 10.11
CA ASN A 705 -16.67 26.85 9.61
C ASN A 705 -16.50 28.19 10.35
N THR A 706 -15.51 28.31 11.24
CA THR A 706 -15.35 29.50 12.12
C THR A 706 -14.54 30.63 11.48
N GLY A 707 -13.87 30.37 10.37
CA GLY A 707 -12.95 31.34 9.74
C GLY A 707 -11.63 31.58 10.48
N THR A 708 -11.39 30.88 11.58
CA THR A 708 -10.14 30.95 12.38
C THR A 708 -9.08 29.97 11.84
N PRO A 709 -7.81 30.08 12.27
CA PRO A 709 -6.77 29.13 11.88
C PRO A 709 -7.12 27.69 12.27
N ILE A 710 -7.44 26.86 11.30
CA ILE A 710 -8.04 25.51 11.48
C ILE A 710 -7.15 24.58 12.30
N ALA A 711 -5.83 24.70 12.20
CA ALA A 711 -4.89 23.85 12.94
C ALA A 711 -5.14 23.89 14.47
N PHE A 712 -5.51 25.07 14.98
CA PHE A 712 -5.63 25.36 16.43
C PHE A 712 -7.08 25.53 16.89
N GLU A 713 -8.07 25.50 15.96
CA GLU A 713 -9.47 25.74 16.29
C GLU A 713 -10.07 24.55 17.06
N THR A 714 -10.69 24.86 18.17
CA THR A 714 -11.35 23.88 19.06
C THR A 714 -12.87 23.86 18.95
N ARG A 715 -13.47 24.91 18.34
CA ARG A 715 -14.91 25.04 18.14
C ARG A 715 -15.29 24.60 16.74
N ALA A 716 -16.52 24.14 16.59
CA ALA A 716 -17.11 23.79 15.29
C ALA A 716 -18.53 24.34 15.22
N VAL A 717 -18.92 24.88 14.07
CA VAL A 717 -20.22 25.48 13.83
C VAL A 717 -20.86 24.81 12.62
N ALA A 718 -22.10 24.36 12.75
CA ALA A 718 -22.87 23.90 11.60
C ALA A 718 -23.21 25.09 10.68
N SER A 719 -23.22 24.84 9.38
CA SER A 719 -23.36 25.88 8.36
C SER A 719 -24.31 25.42 7.24
N LEU A 720 -25.10 26.33 6.73
CA LEU A 720 -26.00 26.11 5.60
C LEU A 720 -25.26 26.30 4.29
N GLN A 721 -25.32 25.31 3.42
CA GLN A 721 -24.70 25.29 2.11
C GLN A 721 -25.78 25.33 1.03
N LYS A 722 -25.54 26.10 -0.04
CA LYS A 722 -26.43 26.13 -1.20
C LYS A 722 -25.65 25.91 -2.48
N ILE A 723 -26.16 25.07 -3.36
CA ILE A 723 -25.65 24.86 -4.72
C ILE A 723 -26.66 25.44 -5.69
N HIS A 724 -26.22 26.44 -6.47
CA HIS A 724 -27.03 27.11 -7.49
C HIS A 724 -26.75 26.47 -8.85
N HIS A 725 -27.79 26.28 -9.65
CA HIS A 725 -27.73 25.61 -10.95
C HIS A 725 -28.76 26.17 -11.94
N ASP A 726 -29.15 27.44 -11.78
CA ASP A 726 -30.07 28.16 -12.71
C ASP A 726 -29.33 28.74 -13.93
N ALA A 727 -30.09 29.26 -14.89
CA ALA A 727 -29.54 29.83 -16.12
C ALA A 727 -28.52 30.95 -15.89
N SER A 728 -28.68 31.74 -14.80
CA SER A 728 -27.77 32.83 -14.44
C SER A 728 -26.52 32.36 -13.68
N ALA A 729 -26.58 31.15 -13.15
CA ALA A 729 -25.55 30.56 -12.26
C ALA A 729 -25.38 29.05 -12.52
N PRO A 730 -24.98 28.63 -13.73
CA PRO A 730 -24.91 27.24 -14.10
C PRO A 730 -23.74 26.53 -13.39
N SER A 731 -24.04 25.47 -12.66
CA SER A 731 -23.07 24.52 -12.12
C SER A 731 -22.92 23.32 -13.06
N PHE A 732 -21.70 22.81 -13.23
CA PHE A 732 -21.44 21.69 -14.14
C PHE A 732 -20.18 20.92 -13.75
N VAL A 733 -20.13 19.66 -14.17
CA VAL A 733 -18.88 18.87 -14.21
C VAL A 733 -18.33 18.86 -15.64
N GLU A 734 -17.03 19.05 -15.78
CA GLU A 734 -16.31 18.98 -17.04
C GLU A 734 -15.51 17.68 -17.12
N LEU A 735 -15.84 16.86 -18.11
CA LEU A 735 -15.28 15.54 -18.34
C LEU A 735 -14.42 15.52 -19.61
N PRO A 736 -13.15 15.08 -19.57
CA PRO A 736 -12.32 14.88 -20.74
C PRO A 736 -12.71 13.59 -21.48
N ILE A 737 -13.66 13.69 -22.41
CA ILE A 737 -14.19 12.56 -23.19
C ILE A 737 -13.25 12.23 -24.33
N VAL A 738 -12.88 10.94 -24.45
CA VAL A 738 -12.11 10.42 -25.60
C VAL A 738 -13.08 9.93 -26.68
N PRO A 739 -13.15 10.59 -27.87
CA PRO A 739 -14.08 10.19 -28.93
C PRO A 739 -13.77 8.79 -29.47
N VAL A 740 -14.78 7.96 -29.65
CA VAL A 740 -14.66 6.64 -30.29
C VAL A 740 -14.45 6.78 -31.80
N LYS A 741 -15.07 7.77 -32.43
CA LYS A 741 -14.93 8.11 -33.84
C LYS A 741 -14.95 9.63 -34.04
N ASN A 742 -14.17 10.14 -35.01
CA ASN A 742 -14.19 11.55 -35.38
C ASN A 742 -15.60 11.98 -35.83
N GLY A 743 -16.15 13.03 -35.22
CA GLY A 743 -17.43 13.63 -35.55
C GLY A 743 -18.66 12.97 -34.91
N ALA A 744 -18.51 11.96 -34.04
CA ALA A 744 -19.63 11.41 -33.28
C ALA A 744 -19.97 12.30 -32.06
N GLN A 745 -21.25 12.29 -31.67
CA GLN A 745 -21.66 12.88 -30.40
C GLN A 745 -20.87 12.21 -29.26
N LEU A 746 -20.28 13.02 -28.36
CA LEU A 746 -19.34 12.54 -27.34
C LEU A 746 -20.02 11.73 -26.24
N ILE A 747 -21.26 12.10 -25.88
CA ILE A 747 -22.10 11.37 -24.93
C ILE A 747 -23.49 11.23 -25.54
N ARG A 748 -24.04 10.03 -25.46
CA ARG A 748 -25.45 9.74 -25.82
C ARG A 748 -26.13 9.05 -24.66
N PHE A 749 -27.27 9.57 -24.29
CA PHE A 749 -28.14 8.96 -23.31
C PHE A 749 -29.23 8.10 -23.99
N ARG A 750 -29.72 7.09 -23.31
CA ARG A 750 -30.92 6.38 -23.75
C ARG A 750 -32.09 7.32 -23.60
N VAL A 751 -32.91 7.36 -24.64
CA VAL A 751 -34.23 7.95 -24.52
C VAL A 751 -35.11 6.82 -23.98
N ASP A 752 -35.70 7.03 -22.79
CA ASP A 752 -36.71 6.11 -22.28
C ASP A 752 -37.91 6.21 -23.23
N GLU A 753 -38.24 5.10 -23.95
CA GLU A 753 -39.44 4.97 -24.78
C GLU A 753 -40.70 4.92 -23.94
#